data_7c6782d850b9cfc5b6d48a1d3e5210ec
#
_entry.id   7c6782d850b9cfc5b6d48a1d3e5210ec
#
_cell.length_a   1.000
_cell.length_b   1.000
_cell.length_c   1.000
_cell.angle_alpha   90.00
_cell.angle_beta   90.00
_cell.angle_gamma   90.00
#
_symmetry.space_group_name_H-M   'P 1'
#
loop_
_entity.id
_entity.type
_entity.pdbx_description
1 polymer ?
#
loop_
_entity_poly.entity_id
_entity_poly.type
_entity_poly.pdbx_seq_one_letter_code
_entity_poly.pdbx_strand_id
1 'polypeptide(L)'
;MPTPRPLLPVLLAGALALPSPAAAADDTGIETARTARQVAPGVRLESYDRLESDRWLRVDELVVDTGGTGGTSGVRAEYLGGDGPETVAEAAARHRAGPGRRVVGAVNGDFFDVRGSGAPLGPGLRDGRLLHSATPGTAPAPAVGFGPDGTGRVLRLGLAGSVTLPGGTVRPLAGFNAARPPAKGFAAYTADWPGAALPDPGGPAVELRDGRVAAAPVRGPAGRGRPAPGATLLVARGAAAAAELAALRPGDAVAVAARPVTSAGPVPRAAVGGREALVVAGVPQDHDGEPNNTAAPRTAVGFSRDGRQVRLVAVDGRQRDSGGLTLTGLGRLMRRLGAYEALNLDGGGSTTLLAGLSGATALAPENTPSDGTPRPVPNGLVLTAPAGSGQLAGYRVEPLGGVGPDVTRVLRGLTRTLTATGHDAALGPAPGAPSWSAAGGGRVDSAGVFHALRPGSATAYARRAGVEGALPLDVLGPPARLRPTRDRIGLAERGESAGFGLVGYDAQGAAANVEPRDVTLRFDRSRWNVTGDGRGGFTVSARTARATGMLRATVNATGATAELALGVGLEALPVAGLEDAARWTGPGTATAPGRSGRGLALSVPPPAPLPGSAATAASAEAAAVPPRPVPLPELARSVSLWVAGDGSGARPGVRLADATGAALTLRGPAADWTGWRRVALPLPPLPERPLTLTGLSVSGARGRLVLDTVAAETPPTGPAPVYRTRPDPIVADAAGVRVRPWRFAVGPAGPVPARTPDADFVLTGVVDRPAFTHRGVRFLPLDTGRATLDGGGVDRMRTLRAALAAAAREPDTGALAVVRRHAPRSVDRKEAALLTRYLGEFRRTTGKRAAVITVGAPRFTAGRSEGVLEVSARRGGRTLFGADAFAAGDWLSVRPG
;
A
#
# COMPACT_ATOMS: atom_id res chain seq x y z
N MET A 1 -13.69 -59.24 7.03
CA MET A 1 -13.94 -58.07 6.25
C MET A 1 -14.47 -56.98 7.18
N PRO A 2 -13.71 -55.95 7.54
CA PRO A 2 -14.22 -54.80 8.25
C PRO A 2 -14.60 -53.68 7.28
N THR A 3 -15.77 -53.14 7.48
CA THR A 3 -16.37 -52.01 6.76
C THR A 3 -15.54 -50.71 6.97
N PRO A 4 -15.36 -49.89 5.90
CA PRO A 4 -14.68 -48.61 6.06
C PRO A 4 -15.60 -47.57 6.72
N ARG A 5 -15.07 -46.89 7.75
CA ARG A 5 -15.68 -45.72 8.36
C ARG A 5 -15.57 -44.54 7.41
N PRO A 6 -16.57 -43.66 7.28
CA PRO A 6 -16.48 -42.47 6.49
C PRO A 6 -15.63 -41.42 7.24
N LEU A 7 -14.61 -40.90 6.58
CA LEU A 7 -13.88 -39.70 7.00
C LEU A 7 -14.79 -38.48 6.83
N LEU A 8 -15.17 -37.86 7.92
CA LEU A 8 -15.80 -36.53 7.89
C LEU A 8 -14.81 -35.51 7.32
N PRO A 9 -15.24 -34.64 6.41
CA PRO A 9 -14.43 -33.50 6.04
C PRO A 9 -14.39 -32.51 7.19
N VAL A 10 -13.19 -32.14 7.64
CA VAL A 10 -12.95 -31.05 8.58
C VAL A 10 -13.26 -29.76 7.80
N LEU A 11 -14.45 -29.24 8.01
CA LEU A 11 -14.80 -27.86 7.71
C LEU A 11 -13.94 -26.97 8.63
N LEU A 12 -12.92 -26.33 8.07
CA LEU A 12 -12.27 -25.18 8.69
C LEU A 12 -13.25 -24.00 8.61
N ALA A 13 -14.23 -24.02 9.51
CA ALA A 13 -14.95 -22.83 9.90
C ALA A 13 -13.92 -21.93 10.59
N GLY A 14 -13.58 -20.78 10.00
CA GLY A 14 -12.81 -19.74 10.63
C GLY A 14 -13.56 -19.22 11.86
N ALA A 15 -13.47 -19.94 12.96
CA ALA A 15 -13.89 -19.44 14.25
C ALA A 15 -12.97 -18.26 14.58
N LEU A 16 -13.56 -17.10 14.83
CA LEU A 16 -12.92 -16.01 15.58
C LEU A 16 -12.42 -16.59 16.90
N ALA A 17 -11.19 -17.08 16.92
CA ALA A 17 -10.50 -17.37 18.14
C ALA A 17 -10.29 -16.03 18.86
N LEU A 18 -11.12 -15.75 19.86
CA LEU A 18 -10.88 -14.65 20.78
C LEU A 18 -9.53 -14.93 21.44
N PRO A 19 -8.55 -14.02 21.33
CA PRO A 19 -7.31 -14.19 22.06
C PRO A 19 -7.58 -14.23 23.54
N SER A 20 -6.94 -15.16 24.26
CA SER A 20 -6.96 -15.25 25.73
C SER A 20 -6.57 -13.89 26.34
N PRO A 21 -7.17 -13.51 27.47
CA PRO A 21 -6.93 -12.20 28.09
C PRO A 21 -5.65 -12.20 28.95
N ALA A 22 -4.50 -12.43 28.32
CA ALA A 22 -3.20 -12.30 28.99
C ALA A 22 -2.16 -11.80 27.99
N ALA A 23 -2.37 -10.59 27.46
CA ALA A 23 -1.35 -9.86 26.74
C ALA A 23 -1.46 -8.39 27.11
N ALA A 24 -0.51 -7.98 27.94
CA ALA A 24 0.10 -6.68 28.13
C ALA A 24 -0.68 -5.40 27.75
N ALA A 25 -0.63 -4.45 28.66
CA ALA A 25 -1.22 -3.12 28.65
C ALA A 25 -0.74 -2.17 27.50
N ASP A 26 0.01 -2.63 26.51
CA ASP A 26 0.59 -1.80 25.43
C ASP A 26 -0.03 -2.00 24.04
N ASP A 27 -1.01 -2.86 23.87
CA ASP A 27 -1.67 -3.03 22.56
C ASP A 27 -2.86 -2.08 22.43
N THR A 28 -2.58 -0.87 21.95
CA THR A 28 -3.60 0.17 21.75
C THR A 28 -4.45 -0.06 20.51
N GLY A 29 -4.00 -0.87 19.54
CA GLY A 29 -4.69 -1.14 18.27
C GLY A 29 -5.63 -2.34 18.29
N ILE A 30 -6.49 -2.43 17.28
CA ILE A 30 -7.40 -3.56 17.03
C ILE A 30 -7.08 -4.16 15.67
N GLU A 31 -6.81 -5.47 15.64
CA GLU A 31 -6.79 -6.21 14.37
C GLU A 31 -8.21 -6.31 13.82
N THR A 32 -8.37 -5.88 12.58
CA THR A 32 -9.68 -5.78 11.93
C THR A 32 -9.88 -6.81 10.82
N ALA A 33 -8.79 -7.30 10.24
CA ALA A 33 -8.79 -8.37 9.25
C ALA A 33 -7.46 -9.13 9.34
N ARG A 34 -7.49 -10.43 9.04
CA ARG A 34 -6.30 -11.27 8.87
C ARG A 34 -6.57 -12.33 7.81
N THR A 35 -5.58 -12.53 6.97
CA THR A 35 -5.52 -13.67 6.04
C THR A 35 -4.18 -14.37 6.20
N ALA A 36 -4.16 -15.67 5.97
CA ALA A 36 -2.93 -16.46 5.99
C ALA A 36 -2.96 -17.50 4.89
N ARG A 37 -1.80 -17.75 4.27
CA ARG A 37 -1.65 -18.80 3.26
C ARG A 37 -0.25 -19.40 3.30
N GLN A 38 -0.15 -20.68 2.95
CA GLN A 38 1.14 -21.30 2.71
C GLN A 38 1.72 -20.82 1.36
N VAL A 39 3.02 -20.55 1.36
CA VAL A 39 3.80 -20.13 0.19
C VAL A 39 4.69 -21.29 -0.29
N ALA A 40 5.28 -22.00 0.66
CA ALA A 40 6.05 -23.22 0.49
C ALA A 40 6.08 -23.97 1.83
N PRO A 41 6.49 -25.23 1.90
CA PRO A 41 6.78 -25.88 3.18
C PRO A 41 7.76 -25.04 3.98
N GLY A 42 7.40 -24.70 5.22
CA GLY A 42 8.16 -23.80 6.08
C GLY A 42 8.06 -22.31 5.77
N VAL A 43 7.24 -21.90 4.80
CA VAL A 43 7.01 -20.46 4.52
C VAL A 43 5.52 -20.16 4.47
N ARG A 44 5.08 -19.26 5.33
CA ARG A 44 3.69 -18.80 5.41
C ARG A 44 3.62 -17.28 5.27
N LEU A 45 2.71 -16.78 4.47
CA LEU A 45 2.35 -15.37 4.42
C LEU A 45 1.18 -15.11 5.37
N GLU A 46 1.29 -14.05 6.16
CA GLU A 46 0.21 -13.47 6.92
C GLU A 46 0.04 -12.01 6.54
N SER A 47 -1.18 -11.62 6.20
CA SER A 47 -1.52 -10.22 5.89
C SER A 47 -2.64 -9.79 6.83
N TYR A 48 -2.49 -8.63 7.46
CA TYR A 48 -3.51 -8.16 8.40
C TYR A 48 -3.60 -6.64 8.45
N ASP A 49 -4.84 -6.18 8.65
CA ASP A 49 -5.16 -4.79 8.88
C ASP A 49 -5.35 -4.51 10.37
N ARG A 50 -4.82 -3.38 10.84
CA ARG A 50 -5.02 -2.90 12.21
C ARG A 50 -5.55 -1.48 12.20
N LEU A 51 -6.45 -1.19 13.13
CA LEU A 51 -6.85 0.17 13.49
C LEU A 51 -6.10 0.56 14.75
N GLU A 52 -5.20 1.52 14.65
CA GLU A 52 -4.51 2.15 15.78
C GLU A 52 -5.27 3.40 16.23
N SER A 53 -4.82 4.03 17.32
CA SER A 53 -5.49 5.21 17.88
C SER A 53 -5.55 6.41 16.93
N ASP A 54 -4.59 6.53 16.03
CA ASP A 54 -4.40 7.67 15.14
C ASP A 54 -4.30 7.31 13.64
N ARG A 55 -4.29 6.00 13.30
CA ARG A 55 -4.10 5.54 11.92
C ARG A 55 -4.58 4.12 11.67
N TRP A 56 -4.72 3.80 10.39
CA TRP A 56 -4.78 2.43 9.92
C TRP A 56 -3.36 1.91 9.67
N LEU A 57 -3.19 0.60 9.82
CA LEU A 57 -1.98 -0.12 9.42
C LEU A 57 -2.37 -1.33 8.58
N ARG A 58 -1.59 -1.57 7.53
CA ARG A 58 -1.56 -2.80 6.77
C ARG A 58 -0.18 -3.41 6.89
N VAL A 59 -0.13 -4.67 7.28
CA VAL A 59 1.11 -5.41 7.55
C VAL A 59 1.06 -6.71 6.77
N ASP A 60 2.14 -6.98 6.04
CA ASP A 60 2.39 -8.23 5.35
C ASP A 60 3.66 -8.87 5.93
N GLU A 61 3.56 -10.13 6.31
CA GLU A 61 4.62 -10.86 7.00
C GLU A 61 4.84 -12.23 6.37
N LEU A 62 6.09 -12.52 5.95
CA LEU A 62 6.53 -13.88 5.68
C LEU A 62 7.12 -14.47 6.96
N VAL A 63 6.44 -15.48 7.49
CA VAL A 63 6.92 -16.32 8.58
C VAL A 63 7.66 -17.50 7.97
N VAL A 64 8.96 -17.58 8.25
CA VAL A 64 9.86 -18.56 7.66
C VAL A 64 10.44 -19.44 8.76
N ASP A 65 10.29 -20.74 8.63
CA ASP A 65 10.95 -21.75 9.45
C ASP A 65 12.12 -22.34 8.64
N THR A 66 13.34 -22.05 9.07
CA THR A 66 14.56 -22.50 8.40
C THR A 66 15.11 -23.84 8.93
N GLY A 67 14.51 -24.36 10.02
CA GLY A 67 14.99 -25.62 10.62
C GLY A 67 14.01 -26.23 11.63
N GLY A 68 12.99 -26.94 11.15
CA GLY A 68 12.08 -27.69 11.99
C GLY A 68 12.72 -28.92 12.64
N THR A 69 12.27 -29.25 13.87
CA THR A 69 12.58 -30.51 14.55
C THR A 69 12.08 -31.70 13.70
N GLY A 70 12.99 -32.39 13.01
CA GLY A 70 12.69 -33.62 12.28
C GLY A 70 12.28 -33.50 10.82
N GLY A 71 12.21 -32.28 10.26
CA GLY A 71 11.89 -32.06 8.84
C GLY A 71 12.65 -30.89 8.28
N THR A 72 13.43 -31.15 7.25
CA THR A 72 14.14 -30.13 6.53
C THR A 72 13.13 -29.34 5.69
N SER A 73 12.69 -28.15 6.13
CA SER A 73 11.92 -27.23 5.27
C SER A 73 12.75 -26.89 4.02
N GLY A 74 14.07 -27.02 4.12
CA GLY A 74 14.99 -26.72 3.05
C GLY A 74 14.98 -25.27 2.59
N VAL A 75 14.30 -24.38 3.32
CA VAL A 75 14.21 -22.96 2.97
C VAL A 75 15.55 -22.28 3.27
N ARG A 76 15.98 -21.42 2.34
CA ARG A 76 17.19 -20.60 2.48
C ARG A 76 16.89 -19.16 2.19
N ALA A 77 17.47 -18.27 2.97
CA ALA A 77 17.53 -16.85 2.65
C ALA A 77 18.87 -16.57 1.96
N GLU A 78 18.81 -15.84 0.86
CA GLU A 78 19.95 -15.55 -0.01
C GLU A 78 20.00 -14.05 -0.32
N TYR A 79 21.19 -13.56 -0.68
CA TYR A 79 21.36 -12.18 -1.13
C TYR A 79 20.73 -12.02 -2.51
N LEU A 80 19.88 -11.02 -2.67
CA LEU A 80 19.22 -10.64 -3.91
C LEU A 80 19.88 -9.40 -4.50
N GLY A 81 20.05 -9.33 -5.83
CA GLY A 81 20.61 -8.17 -6.53
C GLY A 81 22.06 -8.34 -6.93
N GLY A 82 22.69 -7.28 -7.42
CA GLY A 82 24.11 -7.24 -7.83
C GLY A 82 24.36 -6.68 -9.22
N ASP A 83 23.32 -6.48 -10.06
CA ASP A 83 23.44 -5.96 -11.42
C ASP A 83 23.06 -4.46 -11.56
N GLY A 84 22.95 -3.77 -10.46
CA GLY A 84 22.46 -2.39 -10.35
C GLY A 84 21.06 -2.32 -9.74
N PRO A 85 20.55 -1.11 -9.53
CA PRO A 85 19.19 -0.93 -9.02
C PRO A 85 18.13 -1.45 -10.00
N GLU A 86 17.25 -2.30 -9.49
CA GLU A 86 16.09 -2.87 -10.19
C GLU A 86 14.97 -3.14 -9.22
N THR A 87 13.77 -3.38 -9.70
CA THR A 87 12.66 -3.75 -8.79
C THR A 87 12.93 -5.12 -8.15
N VAL A 88 12.46 -5.30 -6.91
CA VAL A 88 12.59 -6.61 -6.22
C VAL A 88 11.99 -7.74 -7.05
N ALA A 89 10.92 -7.47 -7.82
CA ALA A 89 10.29 -8.46 -8.71
C ALA A 89 11.20 -8.86 -9.88
N GLU A 90 11.86 -7.91 -10.54
CA GLU A 90 12.83 -8.18 -11.62
C GLU A 90 14.04 -8.93 -11.08
N ALA A 91 14.59 -8.51 -9.95
CA ALA A 91 15.69 -9.19 -9.28
C ALA A 91 15.33 -10.64 -8.91
N ALA A 92 14.17 -10.85 -8.31
CA ALA A 92 13.69 -12.18 -7.92
C ALA A 92 13.43 -13.09 -9.13
N ALA A 93 12.91 -12.55 -10.23
CA ALA A 93 12.69 -13.31 -11.46
C ALA A 93 13.99 -13.78 -12.14
N ARG A 94 15.08 -13.01 -11.99
CA ARG A 94 16.40 -13.37 -12.52
C ARG A 94 17.26 -14.18 -11.55
N HIS A 95 16.86 -14.26 -10.27
CA HIS A 95 17.65 -14.97 -9.27
C HIS A 95 17.75 -16.47 -9.58
N ARG A 96 18.96 -16.98 -9.56
CA ARG A 96 19.25 -18.41 -9.77
C ARG A 96 19.23 -19.15 -8.43
N ALA A 97 18.11 -19.78 -8.12
CA ALA A 97 17.91 -20.52 -6.87
C ALA A 97 18.79 -21.77 -6.71
N GLY A 98 19.55 -22.15 -7.74
CA GLY A 98 20.32 -23.37 -7.77
C GLY A 98 19.50 -24.63 -8.16
N PRO A 99 20.19 -25.75 -8.38
CA PRO A 99 19.54 -27.00 -8.81
C PRO A 99 18.49 -27.49 -7.82
N GLY A 100 17.32 -27.90 -8.33
CA GLY A 100 16.23 -28.45 -7.51
C GLY A 100 15.58 -27.46 -6.55
N ARG A 101 15.75 -26.16 -6.76
CA ARG A 101 15.20 -25.09 -5.92
C ARG A 101 14.38 -24.08 -6.74
N ARG A 102 13.49 -23.39 -6.08
CA ARG A 102 12.70 -22.29 -6.66
C ARG A 102 12.65 -21.10 -5.71
N VAL A 103 12.47 -19.91 -6.25
CA VAL A 103 12.21 -18.69 -5.50
C VAL A 103 10.77 -18.73 -4.97
N VAL A 104 10.58 -18.41 -3.68
CA VAL A 104 9.28 -18.46 -3.02
C VAL A 104 8.86 -17.15 -2.35
N GLY A 105 9.80 -16.26 -2.10
CA GLY A 105 9.54 -14.94 -1.53
C GLY A 105 10.72 -14.01 -1.70
N ALA A 106 10.51 -12.71 -1.60
CA ALA A 106 11.59 -11.73 -1.62
C ALA A 106 11.16 -10.43 -0.90
N VAL A 107 12.16 -9.70 -0.41
CA VAL A 107 11.96 -8.40 0.23
C VAL A 107 13.13 -7.48 -0.15
N ASN A 108 12.88 -6.16 -0.21
CA ASN A 108 13.93 -5.17 -0.39
C ASN A 108 14.93 -5.19 0.78
N GLY A 109 16.13 -4.67 0.55
CA GLY A 109 17.24 -4.75 1.50
C GLY A 109 17.66 -3.43 2.10
N ASP A 110 18.94 -3.15 1.90
CA ASP A 110 19.64 -2.04 2.54
C ASP A 110 19.23 -0.66 2.02
N PHE A 111 19.45 0.34 2.85
CA PHE A 111 19.46 1.74 2.42
C PHE A 111 20.52 1.96 1.34
N PHE A 112 20.27 2.88 0.43
CA PHE A 112 21.16 3.11 -0.69
C PHE A 112 21.33 4.59 -1.05
N ASP A 113 22.31 4.90 -1.85
CA ASP A 113 22.59 6.26 -2.31
C ASP A 113 21.67 6.68 -3.45
N VAL A 114 20.40 7.00 -3.11
CA VAL A 114 19.29 7.30 -4.05
C VAL A 114 19.64 8.42 -5.02
N ARG A 115 20.44 9.41 -4.60
CA ARG A 115 20.74 10.63 -5.38
C ARG A 115 22.08 10.58 -6.10
N GLY A 116 22.88 9.57 -5.83
CA GLY A 116 24.22 9.44 -6.37
C GLY A 116 24.43 8.13 -7.11
N SER A 117 25.20 7.25 -6.54
CA SER A 117 25.64 5.99 -7.17
C SER A 117 24.56 4.93 -7.34
N GLY A 118 23.47 5.04 -6.62
CA GLY A 118 22.46 3.97 -6.55
C GLY A 118 22.90 2.73 -5.77
N ALA A 119 24.08 2.73 -5.16
CA ALA A 119 24.64 1.57 -4.46
C ALA A 119 24.22 1.49 -3.00
N PRO A 120 24.20 0.27 -2.38
CA PRO A 120 23.86 0.08 -0.98
C PRO A 120 24.86 0.78 -0.05
N LEU A 121 24.36 1.30 1.07
CA LEU A 121 25.19 2.00 2.07
C LEU A 121 25.85 1.06 3.08
N GLY A 122 25.25 -0.06 3.38
CA GLY A 122 25.75 -1.11 4.27
C GLY A 122 26.48 -2.23 3.53
N PRO A 123 26.85 -3.31 4.22
CA PRO A 123 27.59 -4.44 3.65
C PRO A 123 26.66 -5.48 3.01
N GLY A 124 27.19 -6.22 2.03
CA GLY A 124 26.48 -7.35 1.40
C GLY A 124 27.38 -8.57 1.21
N LEU A 125 26.83 -9.75 1.55
CA LEU A 125 27.51 -11.04 1.39
C LEU A 125 26.68 -12.00 0.54
N ARG A 126 27.33 -12.70 -0.38
CA ARG A 126 26.78 -13.83 -1.13
C ARG A 126 27.73 -15.01 -1.05
N ASP A 127 27.24 -16.15 -0.60
CA ASP A 127 28.01 -17.40 -0.42
C ASP A 127 29.29 -17.20 0.40
N GLY A 128 29.21 -16.40 1.48
CA GLY A 128 30.31 -16.05 2.36
C GLY A 128 31.31 -15.03 1.78
N ARG A 129 31.14 -14.62 0.52
CA ARG A 129 31.98 -13.65 -0.16
C ARG A 129 31.47 -12.24 0.00
N LEU A 130 32.33 -11.30 0.31
CA LEU A 130 31.99 -9.87 0.38
C LEU A 130 31.72 -9.34 -1.04
N LEU A 131 30.53 -8.83 -1.29
CA LEU A 131 30.17 -8.15 -2.54
C LEU A 131 30.49 -6.65 -2.45
N HIS A 132 30.11 -6.05 -1.33
CA HIS A 132 30.38 -4.65 -1.02
C HIS A 132 30.51 -4.45 0.49
N SER A 133 31.37 -3.54 0.88
CA SER A 133 31.51 -3.10 2.25
C SER A 133 30.52 -1.97 2.58
N ALA A 134 30.34 -1.71 3.87
CA ALA A 134 29.68 -0.49 4.29
C ALA A 134 30.43 0.76 3.81
N THR A 135 29.72 1.90 3.77
CA THR A 135 30.34 3.21 3.52
C THR A 135 31.50 3.42 4.48
N PRO A 136 32.70 3.82 4.00
CA PRO A 136 33.84 4.06 4.85
C PRO A 136 33.54 5.02 5.99
N GLY A 137 34.00 4.67 7.19
CA GLY A 137 33.73 5.44 8.42
C GLY A 137 32.46 4.99 9.18
N THR A 138 31.64 4.12 8.60
CA THR A 138 30.42 3.56 9.26
C THR A 138 30.60 2.09 9.64
N ALA A 139 31.70 1.46 9.27
CA ALA A 139 32.00 0.06 9.58
C ALA A 139 32.57 -0.12 11.02
N PRO A 140 32.26 -1.26 11.72
CA PRO A 140 31.37 -2.33 11.26
C PRO A 140 29.91 -1.91 11.33
N ALA A 141 29.15 -2.15 10.26
CA ALA A 141 27.76 -1.73 10.10
C ALA A 141 26.79 -2.88 10.45
N PRO A 142 25.56 -2.57 10.94
CA PRO A 142 24.56 -3.59 11.22
C PRO A 142 24.09 -4.27 9.94
N ALA A 143 23.83 -5.55 10.05
CA ALA A 143 23.32 -6.39 8.97
C ALA A 143 22.49 -7.55 9.52
N VAL A 144 21.62 -8.08 8.69
CA VAL A 144 21.00 -9.40 8.88
C VAL A 144 21.83 -10.43 8.16
N GLY A 145 22.17 -11.53 8.82
CA GLY A 145 23.00 -12.58 8.25
C GLY A 145 22.41 -13.96 8.45
N PHE A 146 22.65 -14.86 7.49
CA PHE A 146 22.16 -16.23 7.48
C PHE A 146 23.32 -17.19 7.36
N GLY A 147 23.44 -18.11 8.31
CA GLY A 147 24.44 -19.16 8.34
C GLY A 147 24.21 -20.23 7.27
N PRO A 148 25.19 -21.13 7.05
CA PRO A 148 25.02 -22.26 6.15
C PRO A 148 23.97 -23.26 6.61
N ASP A 149 23.68 -23.31 7.92
CA ASP A 149 22.64 -24.10 8.57
C ASP A 149 21.22 -23.45 8.49
N GLY A 150 21.11 -22.29 7.85
CA GLY A 150 19.88 -21.53 7.73
C GLY A 150 19.54 -20.64 8.94
N THR A 151 20.33 -20.70 10.03
CA THR A 151 20.08 -19.81 11.18
C THR A 151 20.34 -18.35 10.81
N GLY A 152 19.41 -17.48 11.23
CA GLY A 152 19.51 -16.04 11.01
C GLY A 152 19.84 -15.29 12.30
N ARG A 153 20.51 -14.15 12.18
CA ARG A 153 20.82 -13.24 13.29
C ARG A 153 21.08 -11.82 12.83
N VAL A 154 20.96 -10.89 13.75
CA VAL A 154 21.49 -9.54 13.59
C VAL A 154 22.95 -9.52 14.02
N LEU A 155 23.81 -8.92 13.22
CA LEU A 155 25.24 -8.82 13.47
C LEU A 155 25.81 -7.53 12.90
N ARG A 156 27.08 -7.25 13.19
CA ARG A 156 27.80 -6.16 12.55
C ARG A 156 28.87 -6.74 11.62
N LEU A 157 28.92 -6.21 10.39
CA LEU A 157 29.87 -6.60 9.36
C LEU A 157 30.85 -5.47 9.07
N GLY A 158 32.12 -5.82 9.04
CA GLY A 158 33.24 -4.96 8.67
C GLY A 158 34.00 -5.48 7.48
N LEU A 159 35.00 -4.73 7.04
CA LEU A 159 35.95 -5.03 5.98
C LEU A 159 37.33 -5.21 6.59
N ALA A 160 37.94 -6.37 6.42
CA ALA A 160 39.40 -6.55 6.52
C ALA A 160 39.98 -6.50 5.11
N GLY A 161 40.55 -5.36 4.75
CA GLY A 161 41.04 -5.14 3.39
C GLY A 161 42.44 -4.56 3.38
N SER A 162 43.22 -4.96 2.37
CA SER A 162 44.58 -4.45 2.14
C SER A 162 44.89 -4.25 0.65
N VAL A 163 45.77 -3.33 0.36
CA VAL A 163 46.40 -3.12 -0.93
C VAL A 163 47.89 -3.32 -0.74
N THR A 164 48.47 -4.26 -1.45
CA THR A 164 49.94 -4.45 -1.49
C THR A 164 50.45 -3.78 -2.75
N LEU A 165 51.27 -2.76 -2.56
CA LEU A 165 51.94 -1.97 -3.62
C LEU A 165 53.27 -2.63 -4.04
N PRO A 166 53.86 -2.21 -5.19
CA PRO A 166 55.20 -2.67 -5.59
C PRO A 166 56.19 -2.49 -4.45
N GLY A 167 57.10 -3.44 -4.32
CA GLY A 167 58.07 -3.47 -3.21
C GLY A 167 57.52 -4.03 -1.89
N GLY A 168 56.29 -4.59 -1.89
CA GLY A 168 55.66 -5.26 -0.73
C GLY A 168 55.05 -4.34 0.29
N THR A 169 54.94 -3.04 0.03
CA THR A 169 54.29 -2.10 0.94
C THR A 169 52.79 -2.36 1.06
N VAL A 170 52.35 -2.69 2.27
CA VAL A 170 50.94 -2.97 2.55
C VAL A 170 50.23 -1.71 3.08
N ARG A 171 49.06 -1.41 2.51
CA ARG A 171 48.17 -0.32 2.93
C ARG A 171 46.77 -0.85 3.24
N PRO A 172 46.07 -0.24 4.20
CA PRO A 172 44.64 -0.59 4.45
C PRO A 172 43.76 -0.23 3.26
N LEU A 173 42.84 -1.13 2.88
CA LEU A 173 41.74 -0.86 1.97
C LEU A 173 40.57 -0.39 2.78
N ALA A 174 40.17 0.86 2.60
CA ALA A 174 39.10 1.50 3.39
C ALA A 174 37.68 1.24 2.84
N GLY A 175 37.57 0.84 1.58
CA GLY A 175 36.30 0.53 0.95
C GLY A 175 36.43 -0.49 -0.17
N PHE A 176 35.46 -1.40 -0.26
CA PHE A 176 35.33 -2.39 -1.32
C PHE A 176 33.93 -2.34 -1.89
N ASN A 177 33.79 -1.97 -3.16
CA ASN A 177 32.51 -1.69 -3.80
C ASN A 177 31.57 -0.81 -2.92
N ALA A 178 32.14 0.13 -2.17
CA ALA A 178 31.40 0.98 -1.25
C ALA A 178 30.67 2.10 -2.02
N ALA A 179 29.45 2.45 -1.61
CA ALA A 179 28.63 3.47 -2.26
C ALA A 179 29.33 4.82 -2.42
N ARG A 180 30.25 5.12 -1.51
CA ARG A 180 31.06 6.34 -1.52
C ARG A 180 32.52 6.00 -1.29
N PRO A 181 33.46 6.63 -2.02
CA PRO A 181 34.88 6.45 -1.75
C PRO A 181 35.26 7.02 -0.37
N PRO A 182 36.33 6.51 0.26
CA PRO A 182 36.76 7.02 1.56
C PRO A 182 37.24 8.47 1.46
N ALA A 183 37.21 9.21 2.57
CA ALA A 183 37.80 10.55 2.62
C ALA A 183 39.33 10.51 2.45
N LYS A 184 39.99 9.45 2.94
CA LYS A 184 41.42 9.17 2.85
C LYS A 184 41.70 7.68 2.67
N GLY A 185 42.74 7.32 1.92
CA GLY A 185 43.10 5.93 1.70
C GLY A 185 42.64 5.35 0.38
N PHE A 186 42.62 4.03 0.30
CA PHE A 186 42.31 3.28 -0.91
C PHE A 186 40.91 2.70 -0.88
N ALA A 187 40.27 2.65 -2.04
CA ALA A 187 39.07 1.84 -2.26
C ALA A 187 39.19 1.08 -3.59
N ALA A 188 38.56 -0.08 -3.65
CA ALA A 188 38.52 -0.90 -4.83
C ALA A 188 37.08 -1.13 -5.31
N TYR A 189 36.93 -1.13 -6.63
CA TYR A 189 35.66 -1.41 -7.32
C TYR A 189 35.86 -2.54 -8.31
N THR A 190 34.98 -3.50 -8.35
CA THR A 190 35.02 -4.71 -9.18
C THR A 190 33.79 -4.86 -10.04
N ALA A 191 33.72 -5.91 -10.84
CA ALA A 191 32.56 -6.28 -11.61
C ALA A 191 31.30 -6.54 -10.74
N ASP A 192 31.45 -6.83 -9.44
CA ASP A 192 30.37 -7.01 -8.48
C ASP A 192 29.76 -5.68 -7.98
N TRP A 193 30.17 -4.53 -8.53
CA TRP A 193 29.63 -3.22 -8.17
C TRP A 193 28.09 -3.17 -8.31
N PRO A 194 27.33 -2.93 -7.23
CA PRO A 194 25.88 -3.02 -7.25
C PRO A 194 25.16 -1.70 -7.58
N GLY A 195 25.89 -0.63 -7.84
CA GLY A 195 25.33 0.69 -8.16
C GLY A 195 25.09 0.89 -9.65
N ALA A 196 24.32 1.94 -9.97
CA ALA A 196 24.03 2.35 -11.35
C ALA A 196 25.26 2.95 -12.03
N ALA A 197 26.02 3.78 -11.32
CA ALA A 197 27.25 4.42 -11.78
C ALA A 197 28.33 4.37 -10.68
N LEU A 198 29.59 4.28 -11.09
CA LEU A 198 30.68 4.39 -10.13
C LEU A 198 30.70 5.80 -9.53
N PRO A 199 30.96 5.93 -8.22
CA PRO A 199 31.09 7.23 -7.59
C PRO A 199 32.34 7.95 -8.12
N ASP A 200 32.32 9.29 -8.09
CA ASP A 200 33.49 10.09 -8.43
C ASP A 200 34.66 9.73 -7.48
N PRO A 201 35.78 9.25 -8.01
CA PRO A 201 36.94 8.88 -7.18
C PRO A 201 37.49 10.08 -6.40
N GLY A 202 37.34 11.32 -6.90
CA GLY A 202 37.90 12.54 -6.29
C GLY A 202 39.44 12.51 -6.13
N GLY A 203 40.13 11.64 -6.87
CA GLY A 203 41.54 11.41 -6.86
C GLY A 203 41.99 10.52 -8.00
N PRO A 204 43.30 10.08 -8.01
CA PRO A 204 43.74 9.16 -9.04
C PRO A 204 43.08 7.79 -8.94
N ALA A 205 42.89 7.17 -10.11
CA ALA A 205 42.35 5.82 -10.25
C ALA A 205 43.19 5.02 -11.23
N VAL A 206 43.33 3.72 -10.96
CA VAL A 206 44.05 2.80 -11.82
C VAL A 206 43.26 1.50 -12.00
N GLU A 207 43.25 0.99 -13.23
CA GLU A 207 42.68 -0.33 -13.51
C GLU A 207 43.76 -1.40 -13.34
N LEU A 208 43.42 -2.41 -12.55
CA LEU A 208 44.20 -3.61 -12.37
C LEU A 208 43.59 -4.77 -13.15
N ARG A 209 44.40 -5.50 -13.90
CA ARG A 209 44.03 -6.76 -14.53
C ARG A 209 45.05 -7.83 -14.11
N ASP A 210 44.55 -8.95 -13.65
CA ASP A 210 45.36 -10.06 -13.15
C ASP A 210 46.41 -9.60 -12.13
N GLY A 211 46.04 -8.66 -11.25
CA GLY A 211 46.92 -8.11 -10.22
C GLY A 211 48.03 -7.18 -10.74
N ARG A 212 47.90 -6.68 -11.98
CA ARG A 212 48.87 -5.74 -12.57
C ARG A 212 48.19 -4.49 -13.04
N VAL A 213 48.89 -3.38 -12.99
CA VAL A 213 48.45 -2.09 -13.51
C VAL A 213 48.31 -2.17 -15.03
N ALA A 214 47.11 -1.98 -15.55
CA ALA A 214 46.79 -2.11 -16.97
C ALA A 214 47.14 -0.83 -17.78
N ALA A 215 47.02 0.35 -17.17
CA ALA A 215 47.32 1.64 -17.80
C ALA A 215 47.79 2.64 -16.72
N ALA A 216 48.44 3.69 -17.13
CA ALA A 216 48.89 4.76 -16.23
C ALA A 216 47.69 5.34 -15.43
N PRO A 217 47.90 5.73 -14.16
CA PRO A 217 46.84 6.32 -13.32
C PRO A 217 46.24 7.58 -13.98
N VAL A 218 44.93 7.66 -13.97
CA VAL A 218 44.23 8.81 -14.54
C VAL A 218 43.45 9.54 -13.45
N ARG A 219 43.46 10.87 -13.53
CA ARG A 219 42.50 11.72 -12.81
C ARG A 219 41.30 11.94 -13.75
N GLY A 220 40.14 11.53 -13.34
CA GLY A 220 39.06 11.69 -14.26
C GLY A 220 37.68 11.58 -13.63
N PRO A 221 36.66 12.17 -14.31
CA PRO A 221 35.31 12.30 -13.79
C PRO A 221 34.60 10.97 -13.63
N ALA A 222 33.61 11.05 -12.80
CA ALA A 222 32.49 10.10 -12.76
C ALA A 222 32.00 9.80 -14.19
N GLY A 223 31.65 8.57 -14.47
CA GLY A 223 31.15 8.14 -15.79
C GLY A 223 31.81 6.89 -16.32
N ARG A 224 32.76 6.34 -15.61
CA ARG A 224 33.23 4.99 -15.92
C ARG A 224 32.14 3.99 -15.54
N GLY A 225 31.80 3.15 -16.48
CA GLY A 225 30.91 2.02 -16.24
C GLY A 225 31.53 1.04 -15.22
N ARG A 226 30.77 0.03 -14.87
CA ARG A 226 31.20 -1.09 -14.02
C ARG A 226 32.53 -1.69 -14.58
N PRO A 227 33.53 -2.02 -13.74
CA PRO A 227 34.71 -2.70 -14.21
C PRO A 227 34.35 -4.03 -14.89
N ALA A 228 35.11 -4.39 -15.92
CA ALA A 228 34.93 -5.67 -16.60
C ALA A 228 35.20 -6.85 -15.65
N PRO A 229 34.66 -8.04 -15.90
CA PRO A 229 35.02 -9.24 -15.15
C PRO A 229 36.55 -9.44 -15.13
N GLY A 230 37.10 -9.72 -13.94
CA GLY A 230 38.55 -9.84 -13.73
C GLY A 230 39.31 -8.53 -13.58
N ALA A 231 38.69 -7.39 -13.86
CA ALA A 231 39.29 -6.07 -13.60
C ALA A 231 38.93 -5.52 -12.23
N THR A 232 39.87 -4.78 -11.62
CA THR A 232 39.65 -4.01 -10.38
C THR A 232 40.03 -2.56 -10.61
N LEU A 233 39.13 -1.63 -10.37
CA LEU A 233 39.45 -0.21 -10.34
C LEU A 233 39.87 0.16 -8.91
N LEU A 234 41.17 0.45 -8.72
CA LEU A 234 41.72 0.95 -7.47
C LEU A 234 41.71 2.49 -7.49
N VAL A 235 41.15 3.10 -6.47
CA VAL A 235 41.09 4.55 -6.32
C VAL A 235 41.75 4.98 -5.02
N ALA A 236 42.32 6.19 -5.00
CA ALA A 236 42.99 6.73 -3.83
C ALA A 236 42.53 8.17 -3.56
N ARG A 237 42.34 8.48 -2.26
CA ARG A 237 42.02 9.83 -1.77
C ARG A 237 42.93 10.25 -0.64
N GLY A 238 43.13 11.57 -0.49
CA GLY A 238 44.10 12.15 0.42
C GLY A 238 45.53 12.15 -0.16
N ALA A 239 46.34 13.11 0.22
CA ALA A 239 47.62 13.41 -0.43
C ALA A 239 48.55 12.21 -0.49
N ALA A 240 48.74 11.46 0.61
CA ALA A 240 49.66 10.34 0.67
C ALA A 240 49.24 9.18 -0.25
N ALA A 241 47.97 8.68 -0.11
CA ALA A 241 47.49 7.58 -0.93
C ALA A 241 47.40 7.96 -2.41
N ALA A 242 47.00 9.22 -2.70
CA ALA A 242 46.96 9.72 -4.07
C ALA A 242 48.35 9.78 -4.71
N ALA A 243 49.41 10.18 -3.98
CA ALA A 243 50.79 10.18 -4.47
C ALA A 243 51.29 8.76 -4.73
N GLU A 244 51.01 7.81 -3.81
CA GLU A 244 51.39 6.41 -3.97
C GLU A 244 50.72 5.78 -5.21
N LEU A 245 49.43 6.03 -5.42
CA LEU A 245 48.70 5.51 -6.57
C LEU A 245 49.18 6.16 -7.88
N ALA A 246 49.42 7.49 -7.87
CA ALA A 246 49.91 8.22 -9.03
C ALA A 246 51.33 7.83 -9.50
N ALA A 247 52.13 7.23 -8.62
CA ALA A 247 53.48 6.77 -8.94
C ALA A 247 53.53 5.41 -9.64
N LEU A 248 52.39 4.66 -9.69
CA LEU A 248 52.31 3.36 -10.33
C LEU A 248 52.48 3.45 -11.85
N ARG A 249 53.09 2.44 -12.43
CA ARG A 249 53.34 2.31 -13.87
C ARG A 249 52.65 1.07 -14.44
N PRO A 250 52.28 1.07 -15.71
CA PRO A 250 51.81 -0.14 -16.38
C PRO A 250 52.73 -1.33 -16.17
N GLY A 251 52.14 -2.48 -15.78
CA GLY A 251 52.87 -3.70 -15.46
C GLY A 251 53.23 -3.88 -13.98
N ASP A 252 53.20 -2.83 -13.15
CA ASP A 252 53.43 -2.93 -11.70
C ASP A 252 52.47 -3.92 -11.05
N ALA A 253 53.01 -4.77 -10.16
CA ALA A 253 52.21 -5.74 -9.40
C ALA A 253 51.53 -5.05 -8.22
N VAL A 254 50.19 -5.15 -8.16
CA VAL A 254 49.39 -4.63 -7.06
C VAL A 254 48.36 -5.68 -6.65
N ALA A 255 48.38 -6.12 -5.41
CA ALA A 255 47.40 -7.07 -4.89
C ALA A 255 46.36 -6.36 -4.02
N VAL A 256 45.09 -6.66 -4.26
CA VAL A 256 43.96 -6.18 -3.47
C VAL A 256 43.31 -7.35 -2.76
N ALA A 257 43.22 -7.30 -1.45
CA ALA A 257 42.52 -8.29 -0.64
C ALA A 257 41.34 -7.63 0.11
N ALA A 258 40.19 -8.28 0.08
CA ALA A 258 39.00 -7.84 0.80
C ALA A 258 38.30 -9.06 1.41
N ARG A 259 38.09 -9.05 2.72
CA ARG A 259 37.41 -10.11 3.45
C ARG A 259 36.40 -9.55 4.42
N PRO A 260 35.21 -10.21 4.61
CA PRO A 260 34.29 -9.82 5.64
C PRO A 260 34.84 -10.14 7.04
N VAL A 261 34.50 -9.27 8.00
CA VAL A 261 34.75 -9.48 9.43
C VAL A 261 33.43 -9.32 10.18
N THR A 262 33.14 -10.22 11.10
CA THR A 262 31.92 -10.22 11.88
C THR A 262 32.19 -9.87 13.34
N SER A 263 31.22 -9.18 13.97
CA SER A 263 31.28 -8.87 15.42
C SER A 263 31.02 -10.10 16.30
N ALA A 264 30.35 -11.12 15.77
CA ALA A 264 30.03 -12.34 16.51
C ALA A 264 29.84 -13.52 15.57
N GLY A 265 30.36 -14.68 15.98
CA GLY A 265 30.21 -15.97 15.32
C GLY A 265 30.86 -16.04 13.92
N PRO A 266 30.62 -17.13 13.17
CA PRO A 266 31.21 -17.34 11.85
C PRO A 266 30.64 -16.36 10.81
N VAL A 267 31.39 -16.16 9.71
CA VAL A 267 30.91 -15.37 8.55
C VAL A 267 29.64 -16.02 7.99
N PRO A 268 28.55 -15.27 7.85
CA PRO A 268 27.30 -15.79 7.29
C PRO A 268 27.48 -16.11 5.79
N ARG A 269 26.67 -17.05 5.31
CA ARG A 269 26.61 -17.37 3.88
C ARG A 269 26.00 -16.21 3.07
N ALA A 270 24.95 -15.59 3.59
CA ALA A 270 24.30 -14.43 3.00
C ALA A 270 24.10 -13.35 4.05
N ALA A 271 24.27 -12.08 3.66
CA ALA A 271 23.96 -10.97 4.54
C ALA A 271 23.57 -9.72 3.74
N VAL A 272 22.69 -8.92 4.32
CA VAL A 272 22.24 -7.62 3.80
C VAL A 272 22.32 -6.59 4.91
N GLY A 273 22.88 -5.42 4.60
CA GLY A 273 22.94 -4.29 5.51
C GLY A 273 21.56 -3.77 5.92
N GLY A 274 21.54 -3.07 7.03
CA GLY A 274 20.39 -2.33 7.55
C GLY A 274 20.90 -1.23 8.47
N ARG A 275 19.99 -0.59 9.21
CA ARG A 275 20.42 0.52 10.07
C ARG A 275 20.09 0.33 11.53
N GLU A 276 18.85 0.61 11.92
CA GLU A 276 18.44 0.69 13.32
C GLU A 276 18.10 -0.70 13.84
N ALA A 277 18.66 -1.08 14.98
CA ALA A 277 18.24 -2.24 15.72
C ALA A 277 16.84 -1.95 16.32
N LEU A 278 15.87 -2.76 15.97
CA LEU A 278 14.47 -2.60 16.40
C LEU A 278 14.17 -3.40 17.68
N VAL A 279 14.75 -4.58 17.79
CA VAL A 279 14.65 -5.46 18.95
C VAL A 279 16.03 -6.02 19.24
N VAL A 280 16.47 -5.92 20.50
CA VAL A 280 17.75 -6.46 20.98
C VAL A 280 17.44 -7.35 22.19
N ALA A 281 17.84 -8.62 22.13
CA ALA A 281 17.62 -9.62 23.17
C ALA A 281 16.16 -9.67 23.69
N GLY A 282 15.18 -9.50 22.79
CA GLY A 282 13.76 -9.50 23.11
C GLY A 282 13.22 -8.18 23.66
N VAL A 283 14.03 -7.13 23.70
CA VAL A 283 13.62 -5.80 24.16
C VAL A 283 13.47 -4.88 22.95
N PRO A 284 12.29 -4.30 22.68
CA PRO A 284 12.12 -3.32 21.64
C PRO A 284 12.90 -2.05 21.98
N GLN A 285 13.56 -1.48 20.97
CA GLN A 285 14.36 -0.29 21.13
C GLN A 285 13.50 0.96 20.94
N ASP A 286 13.82 1.99 21.73
CA ASP A 286 13.18 3.30 21.60
C ASP A 286 14.04 4.18 20.69
N HIS A 287 13.40 4.79 19.70
CA HIS A 287 14.00 5.71 18.74
C HIS A 287 13.37 7.11 18.82
N ASP A 288 12.61 7.39 19.88
CA ASP A 288 11.94 8.68 20.01
C ASP A 288 12.97 9.82 20.08
N GLY A 289 12.71 10.87 19.29
CA GLY A 289 13.65 11.98 19.09
C GLY A 289 14.64 11.79 17.93
N GLU A 290 14.78 10.60 17.35
CA GLU A 290 15.62 10.42 16.17
C GLU A 290 14.96 11.00 14.91
N PRO A 291 15.74 11.66 14.01
CA PRO A 291 15.17 12.36 12.85
C PRO A 291 14.37 11.46 11.88
N ASN A 292 14.71 10.16 11.81
CA ASN A 292 14.05 9.17 10.94
C ASN A 292 12.93 8.38 11.66
N ASN A 293 12.65 8.68 12.92
CA ASN A 293 11.55 8.06 13.68
C ASN A 293 10.19 8.67 13.33
N THR A 294 9.90 8.83 12.06
CA THR A 294 8.61 9.31 11.55
C THR A 294 7.78 8.16 11.00
N ALA A 295 6.46 8.32 10.99
CA ALA A 295 5.56 7.33 10.40
C ALA A 295 5.81 7.23 8.89
N ALA A 296 6.17 6.04 8.42
CA ALA A 296 6.50 5.75 7.03
C ALA A 296 6.25 4.28 6.71
N PRO A 297 6.18 3.89 5.41
CA PRO A 297 6.31 2.50 5.03
C PRO A 297 7.62 1.93 5.57
N ARG A 298 7.60 0.69 6.05
CA ARG A 298 8.74 0.08 6.73
C ARG A 298 8.98 -1.35 6.26
N THR A 299 10.25 -1.73 6.20
CA THR A 299 10.69 -3.10 5.99
C THR A 299 11.57 -3.51 7.17
N ALA A 300 11.34 -4.70 7.71
CA ALA A 300 12.12 -5.23 8.82
C ALA A 300 12.36 -6.74 8.67
N VAL A 301 13.46 -7.19 9.24
CA VAL A 301 13.76 -8.61 9.43
C VAL A 301 13.98 -8.89 10.90
N GLY A 302 13.31 -9.94 11.39
CA GLY A 302 13.45 -10.39 12.78
C GLY A 302 13.71 -11.88 12.91
N PHE A 303 14.30 -12.26 14.01
CA PHE A 303 14.71 -13.62 14.32
C PHE A 303 14.22 -14.06 15.69
N SER A 304 13.82 -15.33 15.81
CA SER A 304 13.65 -15.98 17.10
C SER A 304 14.99 -16.09 17.86
N ARG A 305 14.96 -16.42 19.13
CA ARG A 305 16.16 -16.57 19.98
C ARG A 305 17.16 -17.57 19.40
N ASP A 306 16.70 -18.64 18.81
CA ASP A 306 17.51 -19.68 18.17
C ASP A 306 17.86 -19.38 16.71
N GLY A 307 17.38 -18.28 16.16
CA GLY A 307 17.60 -17.85 14.76
C GLY A 307 16.91 -18.71 13.71
N ARG A 308 16.06 -19.67 14.09
CA ARG A 308 15.42 -20.61 13.16
C ARG A 308 14.11 -20.11 12.59
N GLN A 309 13.38 -19.28 13.34
CA GLN A 309 12.25 -18.56 12.81
C GLN A 309 12.67 -17.17 12.34
N VAL A 310 12.40 -16.90 11.09
CA VAL A 310 12.69 -15.62 10.44
C VAL A 310 11.36 -14.94 10.08
N ARG A 311 11.28 -13.64 10.32
CA ARG A 311 10.15 -12.81 9.96
C ARG A 311 10.59 -11.71 9.04
N LEU A 312 10.07 -11.73 7.81
CA LEU A 312 10.25 -10.64 6.85
C LEU A 312 8.95 -9.84 6.86
N VAL A 313 9.01 -8.58 7.27
CA VAL A 313 7.84 -7.75 7.52
C VAL A 313 7.88 -6.52 6.63
N ALA A 314 6.80 -6.27 5.91
CA ALA A 314 6.52 -5.02 5.22
C ALA A 314 5.30 -4.35 5.85
N VAL A 315 5.40 -3.07 6.16
CA VAL A 315 4.29 -2.24 6.63
C VAL A 315 4.04 -1.16 5.60
N ASP A 316 2.85 -1.13 5.04
CA ASP A 316 2.43 -0.06 4.14
C ASP A 316 2.37 1.28 4.88
N GLY A 317 2.49 2.38 4.15
CA GLY A 317 2.41 3.70 4.75
C GLY A 317 2.21 4.81 3.74
N ARG A 318 1.96 6.03 4.22
CA ARG A 318 1.65 7.20 3.40
C ARG A 318 0.39 7.00 2.55
N GLN A 319 -0.52 6.18 3.04
CA GLN A 319 -1.79 5.86 2.39
C GLN A 319 -2.92 5.96 3.42
N ARG A 320 -4.16 6.17 2.95
CA ARG A 320 -5.33 6.26 3.84
C ARG A 320 -5.62 4.99 4.60
N ASP A 321 -5.29 3.86 4.02
CA ASP A 321 -5.49 2.55 4.60
C ASP A 321 -4.28 2.02 5.37
N SER A 322 -3.15 2.73 5.32
CA SER A 322 -1.99 2.50 6.16
C SER A 322 -1.15 3.77 6.32
N GLY A 323 -1.11 4.32 7.52
CA GLY A 323 -0.29 5.50 7.84
C GLY A 323 1.20 5.20 8.00
N GLY A 324 1.56 3.92 8.12
CA GLY A 324 2.93 3.48 8.40
C GLY A 324 3.31 3.55 9.87
N LEU A 325 4.52 3.13 10.18
CA LEU A 325 5.04 3.07 11.54
C LEU A 325 6.29 3.94 11.74
N THR A 326 6.46 4.45 12.94
CA THR A 326 7.73 4.94 13.46
C THR A 326 8.68 3.78 13.71
N LEU A 327 9.97 4.02 13.91
CA LEU A 327 10.92 2.95 14.25
C LEU A 327 10.59 2.33 15.63
N THR A 328 10.25 3.16 16.62
CA THR A 328 9.78 2.70 17.93
C THR A 328 8.54 1.80 17.79
N GLY A 329 7.57 2.22 16.96
CA GLY A 329 6.36 1.42 16.68
C GLY A 329 6.67 0.10 15.96
N LEU A 330 7.61 0.12 15.02
CA LEU A 330 8.07 -1.07 14.32
C LEU A 330 8.79 -2.06 15.26
N GLY A 331 9.64 -1.56 16.16
CA GLY A 331 10.28 -2.37 17.20
C GLY A 331 9.28 -3.08 18.10
N ARG A 332 8.24 -2.37 18.55
CA ARG A 332 7.12 -2.96 19.31
C ARG A 332 6.35 -4.00 18.49
N LEU A 333 6.11 -3.74 17.20
CA LEU A 333 5.48 -4.71 16.31
C LEU A 333 6.33 -5.97 16.17
N MET A 334 7.63 -5.84 15.86
CA MET A 334 8.53 -6.99 15.72
C MET A 334 8.60 -7.83 16.99
N ARG A 335 8.61 -7.20 18.17
CA ARG A 335 8.55 -7.91 19.46
C ARG A 335 7.24 -8.68 19.64
N ARG A 336 6.10 -8.09 19.29
CA ARG A 336 4.79 -8.78 19.33
C ARG A 336 4.74 -9.99 18.40
N LEU A 337 5.38 -9.87 17.23
CA LEU A 337 5.52 -10.97 16.27
C LEU A 337 6.49 -12.07 16.75
N GLY A 338 7.12 -11.91 17.92
CA GLY A 338 7.99 -12.91 18.54
C GLY A 338 9.48 -12.76 18.18
N ALA A 339 9.89 -11.66 17.60
CA ALA A 339 11.30 -11.42 17.32
C ALA A 339 12.09 -11.25 18.63
N TYR A 340 13.21 -11.94 18.74
CA TYR A 340 14.22 -11.77 19.76
C TYR A 340 15.30 -10.76 19.36
N GLU A 341 15.62 -10.73 18.06
CA GLU A 341 16.42 -9.71 17.39
C GLU A 341 15.68 -9.21 16.17
N ALA A 342 15.75 -7.91 15.86
CA ALA A 342 15.20 -7.36 14.64
C ALA A 342 15.98 -6.14 14.17
N LEU A 343 16.09 -5.99 12.84
CA LEU A 343 16.78 -4.89 12.18
C LEU A 343 15.86 -4.21 11.18
N ASN A 344 15.89 -2.86 11.16
CA ASN A 344 15.25 -2.04 10.15
C ASN A 344 16.04 -2.07 8.84
N LEU A 345 15.35 -2.39 7.75
CA LEU A 345 15.84 -2.28 6.39
C LEU A 345 15.33 -0.98 5.74
N ASP A 346 15.67 -0.75 4.46
CA ASP A 346 15.19 0.44 3.76
C ASP A 346 13.66 0.44 3.64
N GLY A 347 13.09 1.58 3.94
CA GLY A 347 11.65 1.81 4.00
C GLY A 347 11.15 2.78 2.92
N GLY A 348 10.03 3.42 3.20
CA GLY A 348 9.42 4.39 2.27
C GLY A 348 9.04 3.74 0.95
N GLY A 349 9.37 4.38 -0.16
CA GLY A 349 9.07 3.86 -1.50
C GLY A 349 9.80 2.58 -1.88
N SER A 350 10.83 2.19 -1.13
CA SER A 350 11.57 0.94 -1.33
C SER A 350 10.87 -0.29 -0.75
N THR A 351 9.95 -0.09 0.22
CA THR A 351 9.22 -1.17 0.88
C THR A 351 8.53 -2.06 -0.14
N THR A 352 8.99 -3.31 -0.25
CA THR A 352 8.46 -4.30 -1.18
C THR A 352 8.57 -5.69 -0.56
N LEU A 353 7.47 -6.42 -0.49
CA LEU A 353 7.41 -7.81 -0.09
C LEU A 353 6.69 -8.61 -1.16
N LEU A 354 7.33 -9.67 -1.64
CA LEU A 354 6.81 -10.55 -2.66
C LEU A 354 6.66 -11.96 -2.11
N ALA A 355 5.58 -12.64 -2.48
CA ALA A 355 5.38 -14.05 -2.13
C ALA A 355 4.86 -14.88 -3.30
N GLY A 356 5.24 -16.15 -3.33
CA GLY A 356 4.74 -17.12 -4.30
C GLY A 356 3.28 -17.47 -4.02
N LEU A 357 2.52 -17.71 -5.06
CA LEU A 357 1.20 -18.36 -5.00
C LEU A 357 1.34 -19.85 -5.33
N SER A 358 0.53 -20.69 -4.69
CA SER A 358 0.56 -22.14 -4.98
C SER A 358 0.38 -22.40 -6.47
N GLY A 359 1.31 -23.14 -7.07
CA GLY A 359 1.32 -23.46 -8.49
C GLY A 359 1.82 -22.35 -9.42
N ALA A 360 2.13 -21.16 -8.92
CA ALA A 360 2.67 -20.08 -9.73
C ALA A 360 4.20 -20.16 -9.87
N THR A 361 4.70 -19.65 -11.01
CA THR A 361 6.15 -19.53 -11.26
C THR A 361 6.70 -18.17 -10.88
N ALA A 362 5.87 -17.13 -10.88
CA ALA A 362 6.22 -15.77 -10.52
C ALA A 362 5.76 -15.45 -9.10
N LEU A 363 6.49 -14.52 -8.45
CA LEU A 363 6.06 -13.94 -7.19
C LEU A 363 5.02 -12.83 -7.43
N ALA A 364 4.12 -12.66 -6.48
CA ALA A 364 3.16 -11.56 -6.44
C ALA A 364 3.59 -10.52 -5.39
N PRO A 365 3.36 -9.21 -5.63
CA PRO A 365 3.51 -8.19 -4.61
C PRO A 365 2.36 -8.33 -3.59
N GLU A 366 2.71 -8.28 -2.31
CA GLU A 366 1.74 -8.38 -1.21
C GLU A 366 1.43 -7.01 -0.62
N ASN A 367 2.41 -6.13 -0.57
CA ASN A 367 2.25 -4.77 -0.09
C ASN A 367 2.01 -3.78 -1.25
N THR A 368 1.56 -2.56 -0.92
CA THR A 368 1.28 -1.49 -1.88
C THR A 368 2.40 -0.44 -1.86
N PRO A 369 3.13 -0.23 -2.99
CA PRO A 369 4.18 0.76 -3.05
C PRO A 369 3.68 2.19 -2.80
N SER A 370 4.28 2.91 -1.84
CA SER A 370 3.88 4.28 -1.52
C SER A 370 4.20 5.31 -2.62
N ASP A 371 5.10 4.98 -3.54
CA ASP A 371 5.43 5.81 -4.69
C ASP A 371 4.47 5.57 -5.88
N GLY A 372 3.45 4.72 -5.70
CA GLY A 372 2.50 4.31 -6.75
C GLY A 372 3.04 3.26 -7.71
N THR A 373 4.35 3.08 -7.76
CA THR A 373 5.06 2.05 -8.54
C THR A 373 6.21 1.48 -7.72
N PRO A 374 6.59 0.20 -7.94
CA PRO A 374 7.76 -0.38 -7.27
C PRO A 374 9.02 0.42 -7.58
N ARG A 375 9.79 0.75 -6.55
CA ARG A 375 11.05 1.47 -6.69
C ARG A 375 12.19 0.50 -7.03
N PRO A 376 13.06 0.82 -8.02
CA PRO A 376 14.32 0.10 -8.20
C PRO A 376 15.21 0.24 -6.97
N VAL A 377 15.72 -0.89 -6.45
CA VAL A 377 16.60 -1.00 -5.28
C VAL A 377 17.83 -1.84 -5.63
N PRO A 378 18.99 -1.58 -5.02
CA PRO A 378 20.23 -2.29 -5.40
C PRO A 378 20.33 -3.70 -4.85
N ASN A 379 19.61 -4.02 -3.78
CA ASN A 379 19.66 -5.34 -3.17
C ASN A 379 18.41 -5.67 -2.35
N GLY A 380 18.32 -6.92 -1.92
CA GLY A 380 17.27 -7.46 -1.06
C GLY A 380 17.66 -8.83 -0.49
N LEU A 381 16.66 -9.46 0.09
CA LEU A 381 16.69 -10.87 0.48
C LEU A 381 15.70 -11.66 -0.37
N VAL A 382 16.12 -12.83 -0.81
CA VAL A 382 15.27 -13.78 -1.52
C VAL A 382 15.19 -15.10 -0.74
N LEU A 383 14.01 -15.64 -0.67
CA LEU A 383 13.76 -16.97 -0.10
C LEU A 383 13.70 -18.00 -1.21
N THR A 384 14.48 -19.05 -1.07
CA THR A 384 14.45 -20.22 -1.95
C THR A 384 14.03 -21.46 -1.17
N ALA A 385 13.25 -22.33 -1.82
CA ALA A 385 12.78 -23.58 -1.25
C ALA A 385 12.98 -24.72 -2.26
N PRO A 386 12.92 -26.00 -1.85
CA PRO A 386 12.91 -27.11 -2.79
C PRO A 386 11.84 -26.94 -3.88
N ALA A 387 12.16 -27.28 -5.10
CA ALA A 387 11.27 -27.08 -6.26
C ALA A 387 10.03 -27.97 -6.24
N GLY A 388 10.09 -29.07 -5.51
CA GLY A 388 9.02 -30.05 -5.47
C GLY A 388 9.12 -31.09 -6.60
N SER A 389 8.13 -31.97 -6.70
CA SER A 389 8.13 -33.08 -7.64
C SER A 389 7.51 -32.75 -9.01
N GLY A 390 6.76 -31.65 -9.10
CA GLY A 390 5.93 -31.32 -10.24
C GLY A 390 4.71 -32.26 -10.43
N GLN A 391 4.50 -33.24 -9.54
CA GLN A 391 3.32 -34.12 -9.57
C GLN A 391 2.13 -33.41 -8.94
N LEU A 392 1.00 -33.41 -9.61
CA LEU A 392 -0.20 -32.75 -9.17
C LEU A 392 -0.66 -33.29 -7.82
N ALA A 393 -0.73 -32.43 -6.82
CA ALA A 393 -1.19 -32.72 -5.45
C ALA A 393 -2.41 -31.86 -5.02
N GLY A 394 -2.70 -30.77 -5.72
CA GLY A 394 -3.83 -29.91 -5.43
C GLY A 394 -4.07 -28.86 -6.50
N TYR A 395 -5.17 -28.14 -6.38
CA TYR A 395 -5.49 -26.96 -7.18
C TYR A 395 -5.72 -25.76 -6.29
N ARG A 396 -5.09 -24.64 -6.63
CA ARG A 396 -5.51 -23.32 -6.16
C ARG A 396 -6.62 -22.85 -7.08
N VAL A 397 -7.82 -22.74 -6.53
CA VAL A 397 -9.01 -22.25 -7.24
C VAL A 397 -9.29 -20.83 -6.79
N GLU A 398 -9.43 -19.93 -7.74
CA GLU A 398 -9.66 -18.50 -7.44
C GLU A 398 -10.51 -17.84 -8.53
N PRO A 399 -11.22 -16.75 -8.24
CA PRO A 399 -11.86 -15.94 -9.26
C PRO A 399 -10.81 -15.28 -10.16
N LEU A 400 -11.09 -15.20 -11.44
CA LEU A 400 -10.24 -14.49 -12.40
C LEU A 400 -10.37 -12.97 -12.20
N GLY A 401 -9.59 -12.41 -11.31
CA GLY A 401 -9.66 -11.01 -10.95
C GLY A 401 -10.95 -10.66 -10.22
N GLY A 402 -11.30 -9.40 -10.23
CA GLY A 402 -12.51 -8.86 -9.63
C GLY A 402 -12.29 -7.47 -9.04
N VAL A 403 -13.39 -6.74 -8.88
CA VAL A 403 -13.41 -5.45 -8.19
C VAL A 403 -14.49 -5.53 -7.11
N GLY A 404 -14.22 -4.94 -5.97
CA GLY A 404 -15.17 -4.96 -4.86
C GLY A 404 -14.61 -5.64 -3.61
N PRO A 405 -15.37 -5.58 -2.52
CA PRO A 405 -14.89 -5.97 -1.20
C PRO A 405 -14.72 -7.49 -1.02
N ASP A 406 -15.40 -8.31 -1.84
CA ASP A 406 -15.35 -9.75 -1.75
C ASP A 406 -15.52 -10.40 -3.13
N VAL A 407 -14.43 -10.89 -3.67
CA VAL A 407 -14.38 -11.50 -5.01
C VAL A 407 -15.04 -12.88 -5.08
N THR A 408 -15.30 -13.52 -3.95
CA THR A 408 -15.96 -14.82 -3.85
C THR A 408 -17.49 -14.72 -3.86
N ARG A 409 -18.04 -13.52 -3.81
CA ARG A 409 -19.48 -13.28 -3.91
C ARG A 409 -19.96 -13.18 -5.36
N VAL A 410 -21.11 -13.73 -5.65
CA VAL A 410 -21.74 -13.68 -6.96
C VAL A 410 -23.24 -13.39 -6.82
N LEU A 411 -23.76 -12.43 -7.58
CA LEU A 411 -25.19 -12.12 -7.57
C LEU A 411 -25.98 -13.17 -8.36
N ARG A 412 -27.16 -13.55 -7.87
CA ARG A 412 -28.03 -14.52 -8.55
C ARG A 412 -28.32 -14.09 -9.99
N GLY A 413 -28.18 -15.05 -10.92
CA GLY A 413 -28.38 -14.81 -12.35
C GLY A 413 -27.15 -14.26 -13.07
N LEU A 414 -26.04 -14.03 -12.34
CA LEU A 414 -24.76 -13.59 -12.91
C LEU A 414 -23.73 -14.71 -12.83
N THR A 415 -22.55 -14.40 -13.35
CA THR A 415 -21.45 -15.35 -13.49
C THR A 415 -20.21 -14.94 -12.71
N ARG A 416 -19.30 -15.88 -12.50
CA ARG A 416 -17.96 -15.66 -12.01
C ARG A 416 -16.99 -16.59 -12.74
N THR A 417 -16.04 -16.02 -13.46
CA THR A 417 -14.98 -16.78 -14.10
C THR A 417 -13.98 -17.24 -13.05
N LEU A 418 -13.69 -18.54 -13.03
CA LEU A 418 -12.75 -19.17 -12.11
C LEU A 418 -11.54 -19.66 -12.86
N THR A 419 -10.41 -19.67 -12.17
CA THR A 419 -9.17 -20.30 -12.61
C THR A 419 -8.76 -21.36 -11.60
N ALA A 420 -8.11 -22.42 -12.09
CA ALA A 420 -7.51 -23.44 -11.25
C ALA A 420 -6.06 -23.65 -11.68
N THR A 421 -5.15 -23.40 -10.74
CA THR A 421 -3.72 -23.60 -10.95
C THR A 421 -3.28 -24.83 -10.18
N GLY A 422 -2.77 -25.84 -10.90
CA GLY A 422 -2.27 -27.07 -10.29
C GLY A 422 -0.95 -26.84 -9.55
N HIS A 423 -0.83 -27.47 -8.40
CA HIS A 423 0.40 -27.43 -7.61
C HIS A 423 0.77 -28.84 -7.10
N ASP A 424 2.05 -29.06 -6.86
CA ASP A 424 2.55 -30.24 -6.17
C ASP A 424 2.49 -30.11 -4.64
N ALA A 425 2.99 -31.12 -3.93
CA ALA A 425 3.00 -31.13 -2.46
C ALA A 425 3.90 -30.03 -1.84
N ALA A 426 4.88 -29.54 -2.59
CA ALA A 426 5.71 -28.41 -2.19
C ALA A 426 5.13 -27.06 -2.61
N LEU A 427 3.89 -27.03 -3.11
CA LEU A 427 3.19 -25.85 -3.65
C LEU A 427 3.88 -25.25 -4.89
N GLY A 428 4.78 -26.00 -5.52
CA GLY A 428 5.38 -25.67 -6.81
C GLY A 428 4.41 -25.93 -7.96
N PRO A 429 4.70 -25.43 -9.19
CA PRO A 429 3.84 -25.64 -10.35
C PRO A 429 3.72 -27.13 -10.69
N ALA A 430 2.50 -27.58 -10.96
CA ALA A 430 2.22 -28.91 -11.45
C ALA A 430 1.19 -28.86 -12.60
N PRO A 431 1.44 -29.51 -13.74
CA PRO A 431 0.53 -29.48 -14.88
C PRO A 431 -0.71 -30.33 -14.65
N GLY A 432 -1.81 -29.96 -15.26
CA GLY A 432 -3.05 -30.74 -15.25
C GLY A 432 -4.28 -29.85 -15.35
N ALA A 433 -5.01 -29.95 -16.47
CA ALA A 433 -6.29 -29.24 -16.59
C ALA A 433 -7.36 -29.96 -15.74
N PRO A 434 -8.15 -29.27 -14.93
CA PRO A 434 -9.19 -29.88 -14.12
C PRO A 434 -10.47 -30.09 -14.88
N SER A 435 -11.31 -31.00 -14.40
CA SER A 435 -12.75 -30.97 -14.62
C SER A 435 -13.39 -30.10 -13.53
N TRP A 436 -14.47 -29.41 -13.92
CA TRP A 436 -15.17 -28.49 -13.03
C TRP A 436 -16.50 -29.07 -12.55
N SER A 437 -16.83 -28.79 -11.30
CA SER A 437 -18.14 -29.09 -10.72
C SER A 437 -18.47 -28.10 -9.63
N ALA A 438 -19.72 -28.05 -9.18
CA ALA A 438 -20.11 -27.24 -8.04
C ALA A 438 -21.18 -27.96 -7.21
N ALA A 439 -21.25 -27.57 -5.92
CA ALA A 439 -22.32 -27.92 -5.00
C ALA A 439 -22.97 -26.64 -4.48
N GLY A 440 -24.26 -26.73 -4.06
CA GLY A 440 -25.01 -25.64 -3.45
C GLY A 440 -25.74 -24.73 -4.46
N GLY A 441 -25.57 -23.40 -4.35
CA GLY A 441 -26.37 -22.40 -5.05
C GLY A 441 -26.06 -22.17 -6.52
N GLY A 442 -25.19 -22.97 -7.17
CA GLY A 442 -24.81 -22.73 -8.56
C GLY A 442 -24.25 -23.95 -9.26
N ARG A 443 -23.76 -23.75 -10.49
CA ARG A 443 -23.03 -24.74 -11.29
C ARG A 443 -21.82 -24.13 -11.94
N VAL A 444 -20.78 -24.90 -12.23
CA VAL A 444 -19.63 -24.48 -13.04
C VAL A 444 -19.68 -25.20 -14.38
N ASP A 445 -19.45 -24.51 -15.47
CA ASP A 445 -19.33 -25.07 -16.80
C ASP A 445 -17.89 -25.55 -17.08
N SER A 446 -17.69 -26.19 -18.24
CA SER A 446 -16.39 -26.74 -18.64
C SER A 446 -15.30 -25.69 -18.84
N ALA A 447 -15.67 -24.44 -19.05
CA ALA A 447 -14.75 -23.31 -19.18
C ALA A 447 -14.35 -22.67 -17.82
N GLY A 448 -14.86 -23.22 -16.71
CA GLY A 448 -14.58 -22.67 -15.37
C GLY A 448 -15.45 -21.47 -15.00
N VAL A 449 -16.59 -21.29 -15.69
CA VAL A 449 -17.51 -20.20 -15.34
C VAL A 449 -18.56 -20.70 -14.37
N PHE A 450 -18.56 -20.13 -13.18
CA PHE A 450 -19.61 -20.37 -12.18
C PHE A 450 -20.86 -19.56 -12.55
N HIS A 451 -22.02 -20.20 -12.58
CA HIS A 451 -23.34 -19.62 -12.80
C HIS A 451 -24.14 -19.63 -11.50
N ALA A 452 -24.46 -18.46 -10.97
CA ALA A 452 -25.20 -18.32 -9.72
C ALA A 452 -26.71 -18.51 -9.93
N LEU A 453 -27.29 -19.58 -9.38
CA LEU A 453 -28.68 -19.98 -9.62
C LEU A 453 -29.61 -19.65 -8.44
N ARG A 454 -29.18 -19.93 -7.22
CA ARG A 454 -29.97 -19.76 -5.99
C ARG A 454 -29.12 -19.10 -4.90
N PRO A 455 -29.67 -18.11 -4.16
CA PRO A 455 -28.97 -17.51 -3.03
C PRO A 455 -28.58 -18.55 -1.97
N GLY A 456 -27.44 -18.33 -1.33
CA GLY A 456 -26.85 -19.15 -0.31
C GLY A 456 -25.43 -19.60 -0.63
N SER A 457 -24.88 -20.47 0.17
CA SER A 457 -23.52 -20.97 -0.03
C SER A 457 -23.44 -21.90 -1.25
N ALA A 458 -22.31 -21.81 -1.94
CA ALA A 458 -21.92 -22.71 -3.02
C ALA A 458 -20.42 -23.04 -2.87
N THR A 459 -19.98 -24.15 -3.47
CA THR A 459 -18.56 -24.48 -3.55
C THR A 459 -18.27 -24.93 -4.97
N ALA A 460 -17.30 -24.28 -5.60
CA ALA A 460 -16.75 -24.69 -6.88
C ALA A 460 -15.57 -25.63 -6.66
N TYR A 461 -15.48 -26.69 -7.47
CA TYR A 461 -14.43 -27.71 -7.38
C TYR A 461 -13.70 -27.84 -8.71
N ALA A 462 -12.39 -27.88 -8.62
CA ALA A 462 -11.49 -28.28 -9.71
C ALA A 462 -10.94 -29.68 -9.39
N ARG A 463 -11.15 -30.66 -10.24
CA ARG A 463 -10.82 -32.07 -9.95
C ARG A 463 -10.06 -32.74 -11.08
N ARG A 464 -9.10 -33.61 -10.74
CA ARG A 464 -8.41 -34.48 -11.69
C ARG A 464 -7.79 -35.66 -10.97
N ALA A 465 -8.10 -36.90 -11.44
CA ALA A 465 -7.47 -38.13 -10.96
C ALA A 465 -7.41 -38.25 -9.42
N GLY A 466 -8.50 -37.95 -8.73
CA GLY A 466 -8.57 -37.98 -7.25
C GLY A 466 -8.00 -36.76 -6.52
N VAL A 467 -7.39 -35.83 -7.24
CA VAL A 467 -6.92 -34.57 -6.69
C VAL A 467 -7.99 -33.49 -6.82
N GLU A 468 -8.16 -32.68 -5.78
CA GLU A 468 -9.19 -31.65 -5.71
C GLU A 468 -8.64 -30.32 -5.23
N GLY A 469 -9.22 -29.22 -5.75
CA GLY A 469 -9.18 -27.90 -5.15
C GLY A 469 -10.60 -27.35 -5.05
N ALA A 470 -10.89 -26.56 -4.02
CA ALA A 470 -12.22 -26.04 -3.76
C ALA A 470 -12.19 -24.54 -3.48
N LEU A 471 -13.22 -23.83 -3.93
CA LEU A 471 -13.45 -22.43 -3.65
C LEU A 471 -14.87 -22.24 -3.10
N PRO A 472 -15.03 -21.83 -1.84
CA PRO A 472 -16.33 -21.42 -1.33
C PRO A 472 -16.78 -20.12 -1.98
N LEU A 473 -18.04 -20.06 -2.37
CA LEU A 473 -18.69 -18.92 -2.98
C LEU A 473 -19.97 -18.59 -2.21
N ASP A 474 -20.31 -17.30 -2.16
CA ASP A 474 -21.56 -16.81 -1.58
C ASP A 474 -22.46 -16.25 -2.69
N VAL A 475 -23.59 -16.90 -2.94
CA VAL A 475 -24.56 -16.46 -3.94
C VAL A 475 -25.55 -15.52 -3.26
N LEU A 476 -25.49 -14.26 -3.65
CA LEU A 476 -26.33 -13.17 -3.18
C LEU A 476 -27.71 -13.16 -3.86
N GLY A 477 -28.57 -12.25 -3.47
CA GLY A 477 -29.82 -11.96 -4.17
C GLY A 477 -29.57 -11.46 -5.61
N PRO A 478 -30.64 -11.29 -6.42
CA PRO A 478 -30.49 -10.74 -7.78
C PRO A 478 -30.03 -9.29 -7.73
N PRO A 479 -29.28 -8.80 -8.73
CA PRO A 479 -28.81 -7.41 -8.77
C PRO A 479 -29.98 -6.42 -8.87
N ALA A 480 -30.15 -5.61 -7.84
CA ALA A 480 -31.14 -4.54 -7.76
C ALA A 480 -30.56 -3.17 -8.14
N ARG A 481 -29.26 -2.99 -8.00
CA ARG A 481 -28.54 -1.76 -8.29
C ARG A 481 -27.16 -2.06 -8.86
N LEU A 482 -26.68 -1.20 -9.77
CA LEU A 482 -25.35 -1.27 -10.37
C LEU A 482 -24.59 0.03 -10.14
N ARG A 483 -23.26 -0.06 -9.92
CA ARG A 483 -22.35 1.09 -9.79
C ARG A 483 -21.05 0.79 -10.50
N PRO A 484 -20.45 1.76 -11.20
CA PRO A 484 -19.07 1.62 -11.62
C PRO A 484 -18.13 1.90 -10.43
N THR A 485 -16.91 1.39 -10.49
CA THR A 485 -15.87 1.66 -9.48
C THR A 485 -15.35 3.10 -9.51
N ARG A 486 -15.65 3.81 -10.60
CA ARG A 486 -15.34 5.23 -10.82
C ARG A 486 -16.52 5.89 -11.52
N ASP A 487 -16.91 7.06 -11.09
CA ASP A 487 -18.00 7.81 -11.75
C ASP A 487 -17.54 8.49 -13.04
N ARG A 488 -16.22 8.68 -13.18
CA ARG A 488 -15.59 9.37 -14.32
C ARG A 488 -14.27 8.72 -14.70
N ILE A 489 -13.97 8.70 -16.01
CA ILE A 489 -12.67 8.36 -16.56
C ILE A 489 -12.21 9.50 -17.45
N GLY A 490 -10.97 9.96 -17.23
CA GLY A 490 -10.30 10.94 -18.08
C GLY A 490 -9.00 10.38 -18.64
N LEU A 491 -8.83 10.49 -19.94
CA LEU A 491 -7.64 10.14 -20.69
C LEU A 491 -6.94 11.41 -21.14
N ALA A 492 -5.62 11.48 -20.99
CA ALA A 492 -4.89 12.67 -21.40
C ALA A 492 -4.81 12.79 -22.94
N GLU A 493 -4.72 11.65 -23.63
CA GLU A 493 -4.55 11.62 -25.08
C GLU A 493 -5.17 10.36 -25.73
N ARG A 494 -5.26 10.40 -27.05
CA ARG A 494 -5.61 9.23 -27.85
C ARG A 494 -4.55 8.14 -27.68
N GLY A 495 -4.97 6.91 -27.39
CA GLY A 495 -4.08 5.78 -27.15
C GLY A 495 -3.87 5.47 -25.67
N GLU A 496 -4.05 6.44 -24.77
CA GLU A 496 -4.13 6.14 -23.36
C GLU A 496 -5.36 5.26 -23.07
N SER A 497 -5.24 4.38 -22.10
CA SER A 497 -6.33 3.52 -21.65
C SER A 497 -6.48 3.56 -20.12
N ALA A 498 -7.69 3.33 -19.64
CA ALA A 498 -7.97 3.25 -18.23
C ALA A 498 -8.94 2.10 -17.92
N GLY A 499 -8.73 1.46 -16.76
CA GLY A 499 -9.58 0.38 -16.28
C GLY A 499 -10.72 0.87 -15.41
N PHE A 500 -11.84 0.16 -15.44
CA PHE A 500 -12.92 0.26 -14.48
C PHE A 500 -13.61 -1.09 -14.28
N GLY A 501 -14.29 -1.23 -13.15
CA GLY A 501 -15.14 -2.37 -12.86
C GLY A 501 -16.58 -1.96 -12.61
N LEU A 502 -17.45 -2.94 -12.51
CA LEU A 502 -18.85 -2.79 -12.14
C LEU A 502 -19.13 -3.57 -10.85
N VAL A 503 -19.81 -2.95 -9.90
CA VAL A 503 -20.26 -3.57 -8.65
C VAL A 503 -21.79 -3.57 -8.66
N GLY A 504 -22.34 -4.75 -8.58
CA GLY A 504 -23.78 -4.96 -8.40
C GLY A 504 -24.11 -5.08 -6.90
N TYR A 505 -25.30 -4.67 -6.56
CA TYR A 505 -25.85 -4.77 -5.20
C TYR A 505 -27.22 -5.46 -5.27
N ASP A 506 -27.47 -6.39 -4.39
CA ASP A 506 -28.80 -6.98 -4.23
C ASP A 506 -29.76 -6.05 -3.43
N ALA A 507 -30.97 -6.48 -3.16
CA ALA A 507 -31.96 -5.75 -2.39
C ALA A 507 -31.56 -5.54 -0.92
N GLN A 508 -30.63 -6.37 -0.40
CA GLN A 508 -30.08 -6.23 0.95
C GLN A 508 -28.83 -5.34 0.98
N GLY A 509 -28.41 -4.80 -0.17
CA GLY A 509 -27.20 -3.99 -0.28
C GLY A 509 -25.91 -4.77 -0.20
N ALA A 510 -25.98 -6.09 -0.26
CA ALA A 510 -24.78 -6.94 -0.39
C ALA A 510 -24.19 -6.79 -1.78
N ALA A 511 -22.87 -6.63 -1.85
CA ALA A 511 -22.15 -6.26 -3.05
C ALA A 511 -21.37 -7.42 -3.66
N ALA A 512 -21.32 -7.48 -5.00
CA ALA A 512 -20.42 -8.37 -5.73
C ALA A 512 -19.99 -7.74 -7.06
N ASN A 513 -18.84 -8.18 -7.57
CA ASN A 513 -18.34 -7.81 -8.89
C ASN A 513 -19.31 -8.30 -9.98
N VAL A 514 -19.47 -7.52 -11.04
CA VAL A 514 -20.24 -7.86 -12.23
C VAL A 514 -19.30 -7.97 -13.42
N GLU A 515 -19.23 -9.16 -14.02
CA GLU A 515 -18.32 -9.44 -15.12
C GLU A 515 -18.81 -8.88 -16.48
N PRO A 516 -17.91 -8.64 -17.43
CA PRO A 516 -18.25 -8.12 -18.75
C PRO A 516 -19.32 -8.92 -19.49
N ARG A 517 -19.36 -10.24 -19.34
CA ARG A 517 -20.37 -11.11 -20.00
C ARG A 517 -21.78 -10.95 -19.47
N ASP A 518 -21.93 -10.40 -18.26
CA ASP A 518 -23.21 -10.23 -17.60
C ASP A 518 -23.90 -8.90 -17.94
N VAL A 519 -23.25 -8.04 -18.71
CA VAL A 519 -23.76 -6.69 -19.02
C VAL A 519 -23.69 -6.37 -20.52
N THR A 520 -24.64 -5.53 -20.91
CA THR A 520 -24.64 -4.85 -22.20
C THR A 520 -24.18 -3.42 -22.03
N LEU A 521 -23.20 -3.00 -22.84
CA LEU A 521 -22.67 -1.65 -22.82
C LEU A 521 -23.22 -0.83 -23.99
N ARG A 522 -23.62 0.41 -23.71
CA ARG A 522 -24.01 1.41 -24.72
C ARG A 522 -23.14 2.65 -24.58
N PHE A 523 -22.45 3.00 -25.63
CA PHE A 523 -21.56 4.16 -25.74
C PHE A 523 -21.33 4.53 -27.21
N ASP A 524 -20.85 5.71 -27.48
CA ASP A 524 -20.46 6.14 -28.82
C ASP A 524 -19.21 5.42 -29.31
N ARG A 525 -19.39 4.40 -30.16
CA ARG A 525 -18.29 3.57 -30.70
C ARG A 525 -17.40 4.29 -31.69
N SER A 526 -17.82 5.44 -32.22
CA SER A 526 -16.98 6.26 -33.09
C SER A 526 -15.88 6.98 -32.31
N ARG A 527 -16.13 7.28 -31.03
CA ARG A 527 -15.24 8.04 -30.15
C ARG A 527 -14.50 7.16 -29.15
N TRP A 528 -15.10 6.04 -28.74
CA TRP A 528 -14.61 5.20 -27.66
C TRP A 528 -14.48 3.75 -28.09
N ASN A 529 -13.53 3.07 -27.47
CA ASN A 529 -13.41 1.61 -27.49
C ASN A 529 -13.47 1.11 -26.06
N VAL A 530 -14.36 0.16 -25.77
CA VAL A 530 -14.51 -0.46 -24.44
C VAL A 530 -14.57 -1.94 -24.59
N THR A 531 -13.66 -2.64 -23.92
CA THR A 531 -13.51 -4.10 -23.95
C THR A 531 -13.39 -4.68 -22.56
N GLY A 532 -13.69 -5.94 -22.37
CA GLY A 532 -13.33 -6.65 -21.15
C GLY A 532 -11.81 -6.73 -21.03
N ASP A 533 -11.30 -6.59 -19.80
CA ASP A 533 -9.86 -6.58 -19.50
C ASP A 533 -9.27 -7.99 -19.29
N GLY A 534 -10.09 -9.03 -19.43
CA GLY A 534 -9.72 -10.42 -19.12
C GLY A 534 -9.55 -10.72 -17.62
N ARG A 535 -9.84 -9.75 -16.75
CA ARG A 535 -9.73 -9.86 -15.28
C ARG A 535 -11.02 -9.47 -14.55
N GLY A 536 -12.16 -9.65 -15.22
CA GLY A 536 -13.49 -9.38 -14.67
C GLY A 536 -13.89 -7.89 -14.65
N GLY A 537 -13.09 -7.02 -15.23
CA GLY A 537 -13.35 -5.58 -15.42
C GLY A 537 -13.33 -5.19 -16.89
N PHE A 538 -13.18 -3.89 -17.13
CA PHE A 538 -13.21 -3.26 -18.45
C PHE A 538 -12.03 -2.33 -18.65
N THR A 539 -11.59 -2.22 -19.89
CA THR A 539 -10.64 -1.20 -20.35
C THR A 539 -11.36 -0.29 -21.32
N VAL A 540 -11.20 1.02 -21.15
CA VAL A 540 -11.66 2.06 -22.06
C VAL A 540 -10.47 2.79 -22.66
N SER A 541 -10.53 3.05 -23.97
CA SER A 541 -9.58 3.89 -24.69
C SER A 541 -10.32 4.80 -25.67
N ALA A 542 -9.68 5.92 -26.04
CA ALA A 542 -10.25 6.89 -26.95
C ALA A 542 -9.81 6.66 -28.40
N ARG A 543 -10.73 6.86 -29.35
CA ARG A 543 -10.46 6.86 -30.81
C ARG A 543 -10.14 8.25 -31.35
N THR A 544 -10.47 9.30 -30.59
CA THR A 544 -10.31 10.71 -30.94
C THR A 544 -9.37 11.41 -29.96
N ALA A 545 -8.77 12.52 -30.39
CA ALA A 545 -7.87 13.30 -29.53
C ALA A 545 -8.61 14.12 -28.47
N ARG A 546 -9.88 14.52 -28.75
CA ARG A 546 -10.73 15.25 -27.81
C ARG A 546 -12.17 14.80 -27.95
N ALA A 547 -12.77 14.42 -26.85
CA ALA A 547 -14.18 14.07 -26.75
C ALA A 547 -14.64 14.01 -25.31
N THR A 548 -15.94 14.18 -25.11
CA THR A 548 -16.65 13.74 -23.91
C THR A 548 -17.71 12.73 -24.31
N GLY A 549 -18.14 11.89 -23.39
CA GLY A 549 -19.17 10.89 -23.64
C GLY A 549 -19.72 10.28 -22.35
N MET A 550 -20.76 9.48 -22.51
CA MET A 550 -21.37 8.69 -21.45
C MET A 550 -21.40 7.22 -21.86
N LEU A 551 -20.96 6.36 -20.98
CA LEU A 551 -21.13 4.92 -21.11
C LEU A 551 -22.26 4.49 -20.16
N ARG A 552 -23.21 3.73 -20.69
CA ARG A 552 -24.26 3.08 -19.89
C ARG A 552 -24.04 1.58 -19.90
N ALA A 553 -23.94 0.98 -18.74
CA ALA A 553 -23.93 -0.47 -18.52
C ALA A 553 -25.30 -0.93 -18.03
N THR A 554 -25.80 -2.04 -18.56
CA THR A 554 -27.07 -2.64 -18.18
C THR A 554 -26.86 -4.11 -17.87
N VAL A 555 -27.23 -4.57 -16.68
CA VAL A 555 -27.19 -5.98 -16.28
C VAL A 555 -28.22 -6.76 -17.09
N ASN A 556 -27.79 -7.78 -17.82
CA ASN A 556 -28.65 -8.53 -18.73
C ASN A 556 -29.80 -9.26 -18.00
N ALA A 557 -29.53 -9.77 -16.79
CA ALA A 557 -30.48 -10.56 -16.01
C ALA A 557 -31.61 -9.73 -15.38
N THR A 558 -31.39 -8.45 -15.08
CA THR A 558 -32.35 -7.64 -14.28
C THR A 558 -32.64 -6.27 -14.85
N GLY A 559 -31.88 -5.81 -15.83
CA GLY A 559 -31.99 -4.45 -16.36
C GLY A 559 -31.45 -3.35 -15.44
N ALA A 560 -30.78 -3.68 -14.32
CA ALA A 560 -30.14 -2.68 -13.48
C ALA A 560 -29.06 -1.94 -14.26
N THR A 561 -29.02 -0.60 -14.14
CA THR A 561 -28.15 0.26 -14.95
C THR A 561 -27.19 1.07 -14.13
N ALA A 562 -26.02 1.37 -14.74
CA ALA A 562 -25.07 2.36 -14.25
C ALA A 562 -24.55 3.22 -15.41
N GLU A 563 -24.13 4.42 -15.10
CA GLU A 563 -23.54 5.34 -16.06
C GLU A 563 -22.12 5.73 -15.60
N LEU A 564 -21.23 5.99 -16.58
CA LEU A 564 -19.85 6.39 -16.40
C LEU A 564 -19.52 7.50 -17.38
N ALA A 565 -19.10 8.67 -16.87
CA ALA A 565 -18.67 9.77 -17.73
C ALA A 565 -17.26 9.53 -18.28
N LEU A 566 -17.07 9.83 -19.56
CA LEU A 566 -15.80 9.65 -20.27
C LEU A 566 -15.32 10.99 -20.81
N GLY A 567 -14.00 11.21 -20.76
CA GLY A 567 -13.34 12.37 -21.34
C GLY A 567 -11.97 12.03 -21.90
N VAL A 568 -11.57 12.68 -22.99
CA VAL A 568 -10.23 12.58 -23.55
C VAL A 568 -9.73 13.94 -24.04
N GLY A 569 -8.43 14.15 -23.96
CA GLY A 569 -7.71 15.39 -24.19
C GLY A 569 -7.43 16.12 -22.88
N LEU A 570 -6.64 17.18 -22.94
CA LEU A 570 -6.36 18.02 -21.77
C LEU A 570 -6.88 19.43 -22.01
N GLU A 571 -7.45 20.01 -20.97
CA GLU A 571 -7.82 21.43 -20.91
C GLU A 571 -7.24 22.03 -19.62
N ALA A 572 -6.85 23.30 -19.71
CA ALA A 572 -6.30 24.04 -18.61
C ALA A 572 -7.43 24.68 -17.80
N LEU A 573 -7.68 24.19 -16.60
CA LEU A 573 -8.61 24.78 -15.65
C LEU A 573 -7.84 25.70 -14.69
N PRO A 574 -8.05 27.02 -14.69
CA PRO A 574 -7.44 27.92 -13.74
C PRO A 574 -7.80 27.52 -12.31
N VAL A 575 -6.81 27.37 -11.43
CA VAL A 575 -6.98 27.04 -10.00
C VAL A 575 -6.56 28.21 -9.11
N ALA A 576 -5.61 29.04 -9.54
CA ALA A 576 -5.24 30.29 -8.86
C ALA A 576 -4.80 31.33 -9.89
N GLY A 577 -5.51 32.45 -9.95
CA GLY A 577 -5.20 33.54 -10.87
C GLY A 577 -4.09 34.47 -10.39
N LEU A 578 -3.71 34.38 -9.09
CA LEU A 578 -2.71 35.21 -8.40
C LEU A 578 -3.03 36.71 -8.36
N GLU A 579 -4.24 37.13 -8.68
CA GLU A 579 -4.70 38.51 -8.47
C GLU A 579 -4.66 38.92 -6.98
N ASP A 580 -4.76 37.93 -6.09
CA ASP A 580 -4.64 38.06 -4.65
C ASP A 580 -3.19 37.86 -4.13
N ALA A 581 -2.17 38.05 -4.97
CA ALA A 581 -0.75 37.85 -4.61
C ALA A 581 -0.32 38.58 -3.36
N ALA A 582 -0.93 39.73 -3.03
CA ALA A 582 -0.69 40.47 -1.76
C ALA A 582 -1.11 39.69 -0.50
N ARG A 583 -1.93 38.68 -0.62
CA ARG A 583 -2.39 37.81 0.50
C ARG A 583 -1.56 36.54 0.64
N TRP A 584 -0.68 36.26 -0.31
CA TRP A 584 0.24 35.14 -0.23
C TRP A 584 1.40 35.51 0.70
N THR A 585 1.77 34.60 1.59
CA THR A 585 2.75 34.87 2.65
C THR A 585 3.97 33.96 2.48
N GLY A 586 5.15 34.49 2.82
CA GLY A 586 6.40 33.74 2.80
C GLY A 586 7.62 34.64 2.58
N PRO A 587 8.83 34.14 2.90
CA PRO A 587 10.05 34.92 2.71
C PRO A 587 10.32 35.16 1.21
N GLY A 588 10.67 36.41 0.86
CA GLY A 588 10.97 36.79 -0.50
C GLY A 588 9.76 36.97 -1.42
N THR A 589 8.53 37.00 -0.86
CA THR A 589 7.29 37.25 -1.62
C THR A 589 7.02 38.73 -1.81
N ALA A 590 6.58 39.08 -3.01
CA ALA A 590 6.09 40.42 -3.34
C ALA A 590 5.02 40.34 -4.44
N THR A 591 4.14 41.35 -4.50
CA THR A 591 3.26 41.54 -5.65
C THR A 591 4.03 42.19 -6.79
N ALA A 592 3.84 41.73 -8.01
CA ALA A 592 4.43 42.29 -9.23
C ALA A 592 3.36 42.35 -10.34
N PRO A 593 3.61 43.10 -11.43
CA PRO A 593 2.80 43.00 -12.64
C PRO A 593 2.84 41.56 -13.15
N GLY A 594 1.66 40.97 -13.32
CA GLY A 594 1.47 39.63 -13.88
C GLY A 594 1.58 39.66 -15.42
N ARG A 595 1.37 38.49 -16.03
CA ARG A 595 1.13 38.42 -17.48
C ARG A 595 -0.19 39.08 -17.85
N SER A 596 -1.17 38.92 -16.93
CA SER A 596 -2.43 39.65 -16.91
C SER A 596 -2.69 40.09 -15.49
N GLY A 597 -2.99 41.36 -15.23
CA GLY A 597 -3.26 41.85 -13.89
C GLY A 597 -2.05 41.75 -12.94
N ARG A 598 -2.22 41.08 -11.81
CA ARG A 598 -1.19 40.93 -10.77
C ARG A 598 -0.59 39.52 -10.80
N GLY A 599 0.69 39.44 -10.44
CA GLY A 599 1.43 38.19 -10.29
C GLY A 599 2.18 38.13 -8.96
N LEU A 600 2.66 36.97 -8.62
CA LEU A 600 3.42 36.67 -7.41
C LEU A 600 4.92 36.63 -7.74
N ALA A 601 5.69 37.61 -7.23
CA ALA A 601 7.15 37.59 -7.34
C ALA A 601 7.76 36.82 -6.17
N LEU A 602 8.69 35.92 -6.45
CA LEU A 602 9.48 35.16 -5.50
C LEU A 602 10.97 35.38 -5.77
N SER A 603 11.69 35.86 -4.74
CA SER A 603 13.14 36.08 -4.80
C SER A 603 13.85 35.06 -3.92
N VAL A 604 14.81 34.33 -4.49
CA VAL A 604 15.65 33.40 -3.73
C VAL A 604 16.50 34.21 -2.75
N PRO A 605 16.43 33.95 -1.43
CA PRO A 605 17.27 34.62 -0.48
C PRO A 605 18.76 34.28 -0.70
N PRO A 606 19.70 35.21 -0.44
CA PRO A 606 21.11 34.87 -0.49
C PRO A 606 21.41 33.76 0.51
N PRO A 607 22.31 32.82 0.19
CA PRO A 607 22.70 31.77 1.10
C PRO A 607 23.27 32.38 2.40
N ALA A 608 22.77 31.93 3.55
CA ALA A 608 23.30 32.35 4.84
C ALA A 608 24.79 31.91 4.94
N PRO A 609 25.70 32.79 5.31
CA PRO A 609 27.09 32.39 5.53
C PRO A 609 27.18 31.45 6.72
N LEU A 610 27.55 30.19 6.46
CA LEU A 610 27.89 29.22 7.50
C LEU A 610 29.35 29.50 7.94
N PRO A 611 29.64 29.72 9.23
CA PRO A 611 31.01 29.85 9.69
C PRO A 611 31.78 28.56 9.46
N GLY A 612 32.84 28.59 8.63
CA GLY A 612 33.87 27.59 8.57
C GLY A 612 33.72 26.44 7.57
N SER A 613 32.80 26.47 6.61
CA SER A 613 32.74 25.45 5.54
C SER A 613 32.97 26.07 4.15
N ALA A 614 33.84 25.46 3.36
CA ALA A 614 33.87 25.68 1.91
C ALA A 614 32.58 25.08 1.34
N ALA A 615 31.55 25.88 1.29
CA ALA A 615 30.21 25.48 0.95
C ALA A 615 30.12 25.20 -0.55
N THR A 616 29.82 23.95 -0.91
CA THR A 616 28.93 23.69 -2.04
C THR A 616 27.63 24.46 -1.77
N ALA A 617 27.34 25.48 -2.58
CA ALA A 617 26.21 26.38 -2.39
C ALA A 617 24.92 25.55 -2.25
N ALA A 618 24.41 25.46 -1.04
CA ALA A 618 23.11 24.87 -0.78
C ALA A 618 22.09 25.70 -1.57
N SER A 619 21.32 25.07 -2.44
CA SER A 619 20.26 25.71 -3.19
C SER A 619 19.25 26.30 -2.21
N ALA A 620 19.18 27.63 -2.13
CA ALA A 620 18.18 28.31 -1.33
C ALA A 620 16.80 28.22 -2.00
N GLU A 621 15.75 28.20 -1.21
CA GLU A 621 14.37 28.16 -1.70
C GLU A 621 13.54 29.26 -1.05
N ALA A 622 12.86 30.06 -1.88
CA ALA A 622 11.80 30.96 -1.46
C ALA A 622 10.45 30.27 -1.71
N ALA A 623 9.52 30.41 -0.78
CA ALA A 623 8.21 29.80 -0.93
C ALA A 623 7.11 30.72 -0.45
N ALA A 624 6.00 30.75 -1.18
CA ALA A 624 4.78 31.46 -0.82
C ALA A 624 3.65 30.48 -0.54
N VAL A 625 2.90 30.77 0.51
CA VAL A 625 1.73 29.99 0.94
C VAL A 625 0.47 30.78 0.58
N PRO A 626 -0.54 30.15 -0.08
CA PRO A 626 -1.80 30.80 -0.41
C PRO A 626 -2.60 31.12 0.88
N PRO A 627 -3.52 32.10 0.85
CA PRO A 627 -4.34 32.42 2.03
C PRO A 627 -5.25 31.28 2.48
N ARG A 628 -5.49 30.32 1.62
CA ARG A 628 -6.13 29.03 1.88
C ARG A 628 -5.65 27.98 0.89
N PRO A 629 -5.55 26.72 1.29
CA PRO A 629 -5.23 25.63 0.36
C PRO A 629 -6.24 25.55 -0.80
N VAL A 630 -5.76 25.31 -2.03
CA VAL A 630 -6.60 25.27 -3.24
C VAL A 630 -6.69 23.84 -3.75
N PRO A 631 -7.87 23.21 -3.74
CA PRO A 631 -8.01 21.84 -4.25
C PRO A 631 -7.82 21.79 -5.77
N LEU A 632 -7.08 20.78 -6.25
CA LEU A 632 -6.95 20.49 -7.67
C LEU A 632 -8.09 19.57 -8.13
N PRO A 633 -8.48 19.63 -9.42
CA PRO A 633 -9.39 18.65 -10.02
C PRO A 633 -8.87 17.21 -9.81
N GLU A 634 -9.77 16.28 -9.51
CA GLU A 634 -9.41 14.88 -9.21
C GLU A 634 -8.64 14.20 -10.35
N LEU A 635 -8.99 14.54 -11.61
CA LEU A 635 -8.39 13.97 -12.81
C LEU A 635 -7.20 14.77 -13.35
N ALA A 636 -6.70 15.78 -12.61
CA ALA A 636 -5.55 16.59 -13.05
C ALA A 636 -4.34 15.70 -13.37
N ARG A 637 -3.65 15.99 -14.47
CA ARG A 637 -2.46 15.27 -14.98
C ARG A 637 -1.18 16.06 -14.78
N SER A 638 -1.29 17.38 -14.82
CA SER A 638 -0.19 18.30 -14.57
C SER A 638 -0.69 19.61 -14.00
N VAL A 639 0.21 20.38 -13.40
CA VAL A 639 -0.02 21.78 -13.01
C VAL A 639 0.81 22.64 -13.93
N SER A 640 0.20 23.62 -14.56
CA SER A 640 0.90 24.62 -15.38
C SER A 640 0.80 25.99 -14.76
N LEU A 641 1.84 26.79 -14.94
CA LEU A 641 1.87 28.18 -14.50
C LEU A 641 2.67 29.04 -15.50
N TRP A 642 2.34 30.31 -15.58
CA TRP A 642 3.15 31.27 -16.31
C TRP A 642 4.29 31.75 -15.44
N VAL A 643 5.48 31.80 -16.00
CA VAL A 643 6.73 32.18 -15.31
C VAL A 643 7.44 33.24 -16.14
N ALA A 644 7.63 34.45 -15.55
CA ALA A 644 8.56 35.40 -16.08
C ALA A 644 9.95 35.06 -15.54
N GLY A 645 10.81 34.59 -16.46
CA GLY A 645 12.20 34.27 -16.16
C GLY A 645 13.06 35.53 -16.20
N ASP A 646 14.15 35.49 -15.43
CA ASP A 646 15.18 36.52 -15.34
C ASP A 646 16.55 36.09 -15.89
N GLY A 647 16.61 34.93 -16.53
CA GLY A 647 17.85 34.32 -17.02
C GLY A 647 18.78 33.76 -15.93
N SER A 648 18.39 33.75 -14.67
CA SER A 648 19.23 33.35 -13.53
C SER A 648 19.41 31.84 -13.38
N GLY A 649 18.61 31.02 -14.10
CA GLY A 649 18.56 29.59 -13.91
C GLY A 649 17.78 29.14 -12.66
N ALA A 650 17.09 30.06 -11.97
CA ALA A 650 16.21 29.71 -10.85
C ALA A 650 15.07 28.81 -11.33
N ARG A 651 14.61 27.90 -10.45
CA ARG A 651 13.60 26.90 -10.80
C ARG A 651 12.28 27.18 -10.11
N PRO A 652 11.18 27.37 -10.85
CA PRO A 652 9.85 27.48 -10.25
C PRO A 652 9.43 26.12 -9.69
N GLY A 653 8.65 26.14 -8.64
CA GLY A 653 8.12 24.93 -7.99
C GLY A 653 6.67 25.10 -7.55
N VAL A 654 5.96 23.98 -7.48
CA VAL A 654 4.60 23.88 -6.97
C VAL A 654 4.59 22.93 -5.80
N ARG A 655 4.14 23.41 -4.65
CA ARG A 655 3.97 22.61 -3.43
C ARG A 655 2.53 22.13 -3.33
N LEU A 656 2.38 20.85 -3.15
CA LEU A 656 1.09 20.17 -3.05
C LEU A 656 1.03 19.35 -1.76
N ALA A 657 -0.17 19.08 -1.30
CA ALA A 657 -0.45 18.03 -0.33
C ALA A 657 -1.42 17.03 -0.95
N ASP A 658 -1.23 15.76 -0.70
CA ASP A 658 -2.19 14.73 -1.07
C ASP A 658 -3.34 14.66 -0.06
N ALA A 659 -4.26 13.72 -0.28
CA ALA A 659 -5.42 13.55 0.58
C ALA A 659 -5.10 13.02 2.00
N THR A 660 -3.87 12.56 2.25
CA THR A 660 -3.37 12.18 3.58
C THR A 660 -2.66 13.34 4.29
N GLY A 661 -2.42 14.46 3.57
CA GLY A 661 -1.63 15.58 4.04
C GLY A 661 -0.12 15.44 3.74
N ALA A 662 0.29 14.38 3.04
CA ALA A 662 1.69 14.22 2.65
C ALA A 662 2.11 15.28 1.63
N ALA A 663 3.24 15.95 1.91
CA ALA A 663 3.74 17.03 1.07
C ALA A 663 4.45 16.48 -0.18
N LEU A 664 4.18 17.12 -1.32
CA LEU A 664 4.82 16.88 -2.60
C LEU A 664 5.30 18.22 -3.18
N THR A 665 6.53 18.27 -3.66
CA THR A 665 7.04 19.45 -4.37
C THR A 665 7.41 19.07 -5.80
N LEU A 666 6.73 19.69 -6.77
CA LEU A 666 7.07 19.60 -8.18
C LEU A 666 8.06 20.70 -8.51
N ARG A 667 9.15 20.39 -9.20
CA ARG A 667 10.18 21.35 -9.59
C ARG A 667 10.21 21.50 -11.11
N GLY A 668 10.18 22.75 -11.58
CA GLY A 668 10.26 23.10 -12.99
C GLY A 668 11.68 23.12 -13.53
N PRO A 669 11.81 23.37 -14.84
CA PRO A 669 13.10 23.58 -15.48
C PRO A 669 13.80 24.84 -14.95
N ALA A 670 15.11 24.94 -15.15
CA ALA A 670 15.84 26.17 -14.88
C ALA A 670 15.32 27.29 -15.78
N ALA A 671 15.04 28.45 -15.20
CA ALA A 671 14.61 29.64 -15.94
C ALA A 671 15.83 30.35 -16.53
N ASP A 672 16.38 29.79 -17.58
CA ASP A 672 17.47 30.32 -18.42
C ASP A 672 17.00 31.29 -19.53
N TRP A 673 15.73 31.68 -19.47
CA TRP A 673 15.07 32.59 -20.39
C TRP A 673 14.67 33.90 -19.69
N THR A 674 14.41 34.92 -20.47
CA THR A 674 13.81 36.18 -20.02
C THR A 674 12.40 36.33 -20.55
N GLY A 675 11.52 37.00 -19.80
CA GLY A 675 10.10 37.15 -20.15
C GLY A 675 9.22 35.96 -19.81
N TRP A 676 7.98 35.98 -20.30
CA TRP A 676 6.94 35.04 -19.92
C TRP A 676 7.00 33.74 -20.72
N ARG A 677 7.02 32.61 -19.98
CA ARG A 677 6.91 31.27 -20.54
C ARG A 677 5.95 30.42 -19.69
N ARG A 678 5.12 29.61 -20.34
CA ARG A 678 4.28 28.63 -19.65
C ARG A 678 5.10 27.40 -19.33
N VAL A 679 5.09 27.00 -18.05
CA VAL A 679 5.78 25.81 -17.54
C VAL A 679 4.71 24.82 -17.09
N ALA A 680 4.76 23.59 -17.60
CA ALA A 680 3.90 22.49 -17.18
C ALA A 680 4.71 21.49 -16.36
N LEU A 681 4.16 21.12 -15.20
CA LEU A 681 4.75 20.19 -14.25
C LEU A 681 3.87 18.95 -14.15
N PRO A 682 4.30 17.79 -14.64
CA PRO A 682 3.52 16.57 -14.57
C PRO A 682 3.30 16.15 -13.13
N LEU A 683 2.09 15.68 -12.84
CA LEU A 683 1.76 15.07 -11.54
C LEU A 683 2.16 13.60 -11.59
N PRO A 684 2.92 13.11 -10.59
CA PRO A 684 3.23 11.70 -10.49
C PRO A 684 1.95 10.88 -10.27
N PRO A 685 1.95 9.59 -10.60
CA PRO A 685 0.84 8.69 -10.35
C PRO A 685 0.70 8.41 -8.85
N LEU A 686 0.14 9.36 -8.10
CA LEU A 686 -0.09 9.23 -6.66
C LEU A 686 -1.43 8.53 -6.42
N PRO A 687 -1.47 7.56 -5.48
CA PRO A 687 -2.69 6.85 -5.14
C PRO A 687 -3.70 7.73 -4.40
N GLU A 688 -3.23 8.73 -3.64
CA GLU A 688 -4.03 9.51 -2.70
C GLU A 688 -4.47 10.87 -3.27
N ARG A 689 -5.59 10.85 -3.99
CA ARG A 689 -6.24 12.06 -4.52
C ARG A 689 -7.51 12.41 -3.73
N PRO A 690 -8.01 13.64 -3.75
CA PRO A 690 -7.52 14.80 -4.53
C PRO A 690 -6.24 15.43 -3.96
N LEU A 691 -5.49 16.12 -4.83
CA LEU A 691 -4.34 16.94 -4.44
C LEU A 691 -4.78 18.37 -4.12
N THR A 692 -4.04 19.02 -3.25
CA THR A 692 -4.28 20.41 -2.85
C THR A 692 -3.03 21.24 -3.04
N LEU A 693 -3.14 22.39 -3.70
CA LEU A 693 -2.06 23.36 -3.82
C LEU A 693 -1.87 24.03 -2.46
N THR A 694 -0.69 23.85 -1.88
CA THR A 694 -0.29 24.40 -0.58
C THR A 694 0.76 25.50 -0.68
N GLY A 695 1.36 25.72 -1.85
CA GLY A 695 2.31 26.80 -2.07
C GLY A 695 2.93 26.80 -3.45
N LEU A 696 3.61 27.90 -3.74
CA LEU A 696 4.49 28.07 -4.88
C LEU A 696 5.90 28.34 -4.37
N SER A 697 6.92 27.91 -5.13
CA SER A 697 8.30 28.14 -4.69
C SER A 697 9.22 28.47 -5.86
N VAL A 698 10.37 29.04 -5.54
CA VAL A 698 11.49 29.27 -6.44
C VAL A 698 12.76 28.83 -5.74
N SER A 699 13.56 28.00 -6.40
CA SER A 699 14.80 27.45 -5.85
C SER A 699 15.98 27.71 -6.77
N GLY A 700 17.17 27.92 -6.20
CA GLY A 700 18.40 28.19 -6.96
C GLY A 700 19.48 28.82 -6.10
N ALA A 701 20.59 29.21 -6.73
CA ALA A 701 21.66 30.00 -6.06
C ALA A 701 21.24 31.46 -5.90
N ARG A 702 20.46 31.99 -6.84
CA ARG A 702 19.95 33.35 -6.91
C ARG A 702 18.80 33.40 -7.91
N GLY A 703 18.07 34.52 -7.99
CA GLY A 703 17.07 34.77 -9.01
C GLY A 703 15.76 35.33 -8.46
N ARG A 704 15.00 35.98 -9.31
CA ARG A 704 13.67 36.49 -9.02
C ARG A 704 12.72 36.13 -10.14
N LEU A 705 11.79 35.22 -9.90
CA LEU A 705 10.76 34.86 -10.87
C LEU A 705 9.43 35.53 -10.53
N VAL A 706 8.68 35.92 -11.55
CA VAL A 706 7.27 36.31 -11.36
C VAL A 706 6.40 35.17 -11.88
N LEU A 707 5.48 34.73 -11.02
CA LEU A 707 4.55 33.64 -11.29
C LEU A 707 3.16 34.21 -11.52
N ASP A 708 2.42 33.64 -12.47
CA ASP A 708 1.05 34.03 -12.79
C ASP A 708 0.24 32.83 -13.24
N THR A 709 -1.06 32.89 -13.02
CA THR A 709 -2.08 31.95 -13.47
C THR A 709 -1.67 30.47 -13.34
N VAL A 710 -1.89 29.92 -12.17
CA VAL A 710 -1.74 28.47 -11.95
C VAL A 710 -2.98 27.76 -12.48
N ALA A 711 -2.80 26.78 -13.35
CA ALA A 711 -3.88 25.98 -13.92
C ALA A 711 -3.60 24.47 -13.76
N ALA A 712 -4.65 23.69 -13.60
CA ALA A 712 -4.58 22.23 -13.64
C ALA A 712 -4.94 21.76 -15.06
N GLU A 713 -4.06 20.97 -15.66
CA GLU A 713 -4.34 20.28 -16.93
C GLU A 713 -5.15 19.02 -16.63
N THR A 714 -6.38 18.96 -17.08
CA THR A 714 -7.30 17.87 -16.75
C THR A 714 -8.10 17.43 -17.97
N PRO A 715 -8.41 16.14 -18.11
CA PRO A 715 -9.32 15.70 -19.15
C PRO A 715 -10.73 16.31 -18.93
N PRO A 716 -11.38 16.78 -20.01
CA PRO A 716 -12.76 17.23 -19.93
C PRO A 716 -13.66 16.04 -19.60
N THR A 717 -14.57 16.22 -18.69
CA THR A 717 -15.60 15.23 -18.39
C THR A 717 -16.96 15.90 -18.38
N GLY A 718 -17.93 15.29 -19.03
CA GLY A 718 -19.33 15.73 -18.93
C GLY A 718 -19.84 15.77 -17.48
N PRO A 719 -21.10 16.12 -17.25
CA PRO A 719 -21.70 16.10 -15.93
C PRO A 719 -21.57 14.71 -15.30
N ALA A 720 -21.44 14.67 -13.97
CA ALA A 720 -21.38 13.41 -13.25
C ALA A 720 -22.67 12.62 -13.44
N PRO A 721 -22.60 11.29 -13.56
CA PRO A 721 -23.78 10.44 -13.62
C PRO A 721 -24.68 10.65 -12.41
N VAL A 722 -25.99 10.75 -12.64
CA VAL A 722 -26.98 10.87 -11.58
C VAL A 722 -27.61 9.50 -11.32
N TYR A 723 -27.38 8.98 -10.14
CA TYR A 723 -27.93 7.69 -9.73
C TYR A 723 -29.23 7.88 -8.95
N ARG A 724 -30.33 7.48 -9.55
CA ARG A 724 -31.60 7.46 -8.85
C ARG A 724 -31.66 6.22 -7.95
N THR A 725 -31.72 6.40 -6.65
CA THR A 725 -32.03 5.33 -5.69
C THR A 725 -33.53 5.30 -5.43
N ARG A 726 -34.15 4.12 -5.57
CA ARG A 726 -35.53 3.93 -5.07
C ARG A 726 -35.49 3.99 -3.54
N PRO A 727 -36.48 4.62 -2.90
CA PRO A 727 -36.61 4.54 -1.44
C PRO A 727 -36.62 3.07 -0.98
N ASP A 728 -35.97 2.79 0.15
CA ASP A 728 -36.05 1.47 0.75
C ASP A 728 -37.51 1.18 1.20
N PRO A 729 -38.00 -0.05 1.06
CA PRO A 729 -39.36 -0.43 1.47
C PRO A 729 -39.68 -0.14 2.94
N ILE A 730 -38.68 0.04 3.81
CA ILE A 730 -38.93 0.44 5.20
C ILE A 730 -39.43 1.88 5.35
N VAL A 731 -39.31 2.72 4.33
CA VAL A 731 -39.78 4.08 4.36
C VAL A 731 -41.32 4.06 4.19
N ALA A 732 -42.00 4.42 5.24
CA ALA A 732 -43.46 4.51 5.24
C ALA A 732 -43.93 5.74 4.46
N ASP A 733 -45.05 5.60 3.76
CA ASP A 733 -45.80 6.70 3.17
C ASP A 733 -46.50 7.55 4.24
N ALA A 734 -47.30 8.53 3.81
CA ALA A 734 -48.04 9.40 4.70
C ALA A 734 -49.04 8.65 5.63
N ALA A 735 -49.38 7.40 5.31
CA ALA A 735 -50.35 6.60 6.09
C ALA A 735 -49.79 6.06 7.41
N GLY A 736 -48.45 6.19 7.63
CA GLY A 736 -47.85 5.86 8.91
C GLY A 736 -46.86 4.72 8.86
N VAL A 737 -46.36 4.32 10.03
CA VAL A 737 -45.33 3.29 10.20
C VAL A 737 -45.96 1.90 10.03
N ARG A 738 -45.43 1.08 9.14
CA ARG A 738 -46.00 -0.25 8.83
C ARG A 738 -45.70 -1.29 9.91
N VAL A 739 -44.50 -1.25 10.48
CA VAL A 739 -44.10 -2.21 11.52
C VAL A 739 -44.61 -1.70 12.87
N ARG A 740 -45.33 -2.54 13.56
CA ARG A 740 -45.83 -2.35 14.92
C ARG A 740 -45.56 -3.61 15.72
N PRO A 741 -45.16 -3.67 16.92
CA PRO A 741 -46.04 -3.36 18.04
C PRO A 741 -45.66 -2.11 18.85
N TRP A 742 -44.48 -1.54 18.62
CA TRP A 742 -44.08 -0.38 19.41
C TRP A 742 -43.36 0.64 18.55
N ARG A 743 -43.25 1.88 19.06
CA ARG A 743 -42.69 3.00 18.31
C ARG A 743 -41.67 3.77 19.13
N PHE A 744 -40.67 4.29 18.49
CA PHE A 744 -39.74 5.28 19.04
C PHE A 744 -39.50 6.40 18.07
N ALA A 745 -39.12 7.56 18.56
CA ALA A 745 -38.76 8.70 17.75
C ALA A 745 -37.29 9.08 17.93
N VAL A 746 -36.76 9.68 16.89
CA VAL A 746 -35.45 10.36 16.91
C VAL A 746 -35.70 11.82 16.61
N GLY A 747 -35.26 12.69 17.49
CA GLY A 747 -35.52 14.14 17.40
C GLY A 747 -34.26 14.97 17.68
N PRO A 748 -34.32 16.30 17.52
CA PRO A 748 -33.25 17.20 17.85
C PRO A 748 -32.89 17.15 19.35
N ALA A 749 -31.65 17.51 19.70
CA ALA A 749 -31.27 17.71 21.09
C ALA A 749 -32.05 18.88 21.69
N GLY A 750 -32.73 18.65 22.79
CA GLY A 750 -33.53 19.67 23.52
C GLY A 750 -34.42 19.00 24.54
N PRO A 751 -35.08 19.75 25.44
CA PRO A 751 -36.03 19.21 26.40
C PRO A 751 -37.20 18.59 25.62
N VAL A 752 -37.34 17.28 25.73
CA VAL A 752 -38.42 16.52 25.08
C VAL A 752 -39.36 16.07 26.19
N PRO A 753 -40.68 16.17 25.98
CA PRO A 753 -41.63 15.55 26.88
C PRO A 753 -41.33 14.07 27.04
N ALA A 754 -41.30 13.58 28.26
CA ALA A 754 -40.97 12.20 28.60
C ALA A 754 -41.90 11.17 27.89
N ARG A 755 -43.03 11.60 27.42
CA ARG A 755 -43.97 10.81 26.60
C ARG A 755 -44.49 11.65 25.44
N THR A 756 -44.51 11.06 24.25
CA THR A 756 -45.20 11.63 23.08
C THR A 756 -46.34 10.70 22.72
N PRO A 757 -47.51 11.22 22.26
CA PRO A 757 -48.67 10.37 21.97
C PRO A 757 -48.40 9.26 20.97
N ASP A 758 -47.34 9.44 20.14
CA ASP A 758 -47.03 8.57 19.01
C ASP A 758 -45.78 7.68 19.19
N ALA A 759 -45.06 7.75 20.35
CA ALA A 759 -43.82 6.96 20.55
C ALA A 759 -43.62 6.59 22.01
N ASP A 760 -43.13 5.38 22.28
CA ASP A 760 -42.84 4.87 23.63
C ASP A 760 -41.70 5.67 24.28
N PHE A 761 -40.75 6.12 23.48
CA PHE A 761 -39.63 7.01 23.89
C PHE A 761 -39.07 7.80 22.73
N VAL A 762 -38.28 8.82 23.05
CA VAL A 762 -37.58 9.65 22.09
C VAL A 762 -36.07 9.58 22.35
N LEU A 763 -35.31 9.32 21.30
CA LEU A 763 -33.87 9.39 21.31
C LEU A 763 -33.44 10.82 20.93
N THR A 764 -32.92 11.54 21.92
CA THR A 764 -32.39 12.91 21.75
C THR A 764 -30.99 12.96 22.33
N GLY A 765 -30.03 13.54 21.65
CA GLY A 765 -28.69 13.75 22.20
C GLY A 765 -27.98 12.47 22.68
N VAL A 766 -28.02 11.43 21.90
CA VAL A 766 -27.84 10.01 22.26
C VAL A 766 -26.45 9.62 22.77
N VAL A 767 -25.45 10.51 22.74
CA VAL A 767 -24.03 10.14 22.91
C VAL A 767 -23.66 9.79 24.35
N ASP A 768 -24.44 10.26 25.31
CA ASP A 768 -24.11 10.19 26.73
C ASP A 768 -24.93 9.15 27.50
N ARG A 769 -25.65 8.27 26.82
CA ARG A 769 -26.43 7.19 27.47
C ARG A 769 -25.73 5.86 27.36
N PRO A 770 -25.75 5.02 28.41
CA PRO A 770 -25.30 3.64 28.32
C PRO A 770 -26.19 2.84 27.34
N ALA A 771 -25.66 1.74 26.82
CA ALA A 771 -26.45 0.80 26.02
C ALA A 771 -27.65 0.27 26.84
N PHE A 772 -28.84 0.18 26.20
CA PHE A 772 -30.06 -0.33 26.85
C PHE A 772 -30.82 -1.22 25.88
N THR A 773 -31.65 -2.10 26.43
CA THR A 773 -32.53 -2.97 25.65
C THR A 773 -33.99 -2.56 25.88
N HIS A 774 -34.76 -2.47 24.80
CA HIS A 774 -36.18 -2.23 24.85
C HIS A 774 -36.92 -3.18 23.91
N ARG A 775 -37.82 -4.01 24.44
CA ARG A 775 -38.65 -4.98 23.69
C ARG A 775 -37.85 -5.75 22.61
N GLY A 776 -36.74 -6.34 23.01
CA GLY A 776 -35.87 -7.15 22.13
C GLY A 776 -34.95 -6.38 21.19
N VAL A 777 -34.98 -5.04 21.20
CA VAL A 777 -34.02 -4.21 20.48
C VAL A 777 -32.99 -3.66 21.46
N ARG A 778 -31.73 -3.97 21.25
CA ARG A 778 -30.61 -3.38 21.98
C ARG A 778 -30.14 -2.13 21.29
N PHE A 779 -30.24 -0.99 21.95
CA PHE A 779 -29.72 0.29 21.48
C PHE A 779 -28.31 0.49 21.98
N LEU A 780 -27.38 0.74 21.04
CA LEU A 780 -25.99 1.04 21.31
C LEU A 780 -25.66 2.46 20.86
N PRO A 781 -25.60 3.43 21.76
CA PRO A 781 -25.10 4.75 21.45
C PRO A 781 -23.59 4.70 21.16
N LEU A 782 -23.17 5.25 20.02
CA LEU A 782 -21.77 5.44 19.66
C LEU A 782 -21.51 6.95 19.48
N ASP A 783 -20.57 7.47 20.24
CA ASP A 783 -20.09 8.83 19.99
C ASP A 783 -19.30 8.86 18.69
N THR A 784 -19.80 9.59 17.71
CA THR A 784 -19.13 9.85 16.44
C THR A 784 -18.89 11.35 16.22
N GLY A 785 -18.95 12.14 17.30
CA GLY A 785 -18.77 13.59 17.25
C GLY A 785 -17.34 14.01 16.90
N ARG A 786 -16.37 13.12 17.08
CA ARG A 786 -14.98 13.27 16.60
C ARG A 786 -14.74 12.23 15.52
N ALA A 787 -13.99 12.57 14.47
CA ALA A 787 -13.45 11.57 13.56
C ALA A 787 -12.62 10.56 14.37
N THR A 788 -12.74 9.29 14.09
CA THR A 788 -12.24 8.21 14.95
C THR A 788 -10.73 8.23 15.08
N LEU A 789 -10.03 8.58 14.01
CA LEU A 789 -8.58 8.76 13.98
C LEU A 789 -8.13 10.07 14.65
N ASP A 790 -9.06 10.86 15.18
CA ASP A 790 -8.81 12.14 15.87
C ASP A 790 -8.93 11.97 17.40
N GLY A 791 -8.34 10.92 17.94
CA GLY A 791 -8.13 10.74 19.37
C GLY A 791 -9.22 10.01 20.15
N GLY A 792 -9.95 9.05 19.53
CA GLY A 792 -10.95 8.28 20.27
C GLY A 792 -11.38 6.95 19.60
N GLY A 793 -10.77 6.56 18.50
CA GLY A 793 -11.29 5.54 17.60
C GLY A 793 -11.32 4.10 18.14
N VAL A 794 -10.25 3.66 18.72
CA VAL A 794 -10.06 2.25 19.11
C VAL A 794 -11.06 1.83 20.19
N ASP A 795 -11.30 2.66 21.17
CA ASP A 795 -12.22 2.32 22.29
C ASP A 795 -13.67 2.19 21.82
N ARG A 796 -14.08 2.94 20.81
CA ARG A 796 -15.42 2.79 20.22
C ARG A 796 -15.59 1.46 19.52
N MET A 797 -14.58 1.02 18.76
CA MET A 797 -14.60 -0.28 18.10
C MET A 797 -14.54 -1.41 19.11
N ARG A 798 -13.79 -1.27 20.21
CA ARG A 798 -13.81 -2.21 21.34
C ARG A 798 -15.20 -2.29 21.96
N THR A 799 -15.81 -1.14 22.25
CA THR A 799 -17.17 -1.05 22.78
C THR A 799 -18.19 -1.71 21.85
N LEU A 800 -18.08 -1.43 20.54
CA LEU A 800 -18.92 -2.08 19.54
C LEU A 800 -18.76 -3.58 19.53
N ARG A 801 -17.53 -4.10 19.48
CA ARG A 801 -17.27 -5.55 19.49
C ARG A 801 -17.78 -6.22 20.76
N ALA A 802 -17.57 -5.60 21.92
CA ALA A 802 -18.08 -6.10 23.19
C ALA A 802 -19.62 -6.13 23.22
N ALA A 803 -20.26 -5.08 22.70
CA ALA A 803 -21.72 -5.01 22.61
C ALA A 803 -22.31 -6.04 21.63
N LEU A 804 -21.65 -6.28 20.49
CA LEU A 804 -22.02 -7.34 19.55
C LEU A 804 -21.91 -8.73 20.18
N ALA A 805 -20.80 -8.99 20.88
CA ALA A 805 -20.60 -10.26 21.57
C ALA A 805 -21.64 -10.48 22.70
N ALA A 806 -22.02 -9.44 23.42
CA ALA A 806 -23.08 -9.50 24.42
C ALA A 806 -24.44 -9.77 23.76
N ALA A 807 -24.81 -8.98 22.76
CA ALA A 807 -26.08 -9.14 22.04
C ALA A 807 -26.20 -10.51 21.35
N ALA A 808 -25.07 -11.11 20.92
CA ALA A 808 -25.09 -12.44 20.33
C ALA A 808 -25.53 -13.51 21.34
N ARG A 809 -25.15 -13.38 22.61
CA ARG A 809 -25.46 -14.35 23.67
C ARG A 809 -26.82 -14.14 24.32
N GLU A 810 -27.40 -12.95 24.21
CA GLU A 810 -28.70 -12.64 24.86
C GLU A 810 -29.87 -13.22 24.03
N PRO A 811 -30.64 -14.19 24.56
CA PRO A 811 -31.75 -14.82 23.81
C PRO A 811 -32.87 -13.83 23.52
N ASP A 812 -33.14 -12.91 24.45
CA ASP A 812 -34.22 -11.93 24.36
C ASP A 812 -33.89 -10.73 23.44
N THR A 813 -32.70 -10.66 22.91
CA THR A 813 -32.28 -9.63 21.93
C THR A 813 -32.43 -10.18 20.53
N GLY A 814 -33.42 -9.70 19.77
CA GLY A 814 -33.65 -10.05 18.36
C GLY A 814 -32.99 -9.08 17.36
N ALA A 815 -32.70 -7.84 17.81
CA ALA A 815 -32.12 -6.81 16.98
C ALA A 815 -31.14 -5.89 17.74
N LEU A 816 -30.17 -5.33 17.02
CA LEU A 816 -29.24 -4.33 17.53
C LEU A 816 -29.40 -3.04 16.70
N ALA A 817 -29.60 -1.91 17.36
CA ALA A 817 -29.63 -0.58 16.75
C ALA A 817 -28.43 0.24 17.23
N VAL A 818 -27.43 0.46 16.38
CA VAL A 818 -26.36 1.41 16.65
C VAL A 818 -26.87 2.81 16.37
N VAL A 819 -26.79 3.69 17.36
CA VAL A 819 -27.25 5.08 17.24
C VAL A 819 -26.04 6.00 17.32
N ARG A 820 -25.85 6.84 16.29
CA ARG A 820 -24.72 7.75 16.19
C ARG A 820 -25.12 9.15 15.76
N ARG A 821 -24.29 10.15 16.05
CA ARG A 821 -24.46 11.50 15.50
C ARG A 821 -23.88 11.58 14.09
N HIS A 822 -24.49 12.41 13.27
CA HIS A 822 -23.89 12.78 11.99
C HIS A 822 -22.66 13.64 12.23
N ALA A 823 -21.49 13.16 11.79
CA ALA A 823 -20.27 13.94 11.81
C ALA A 823 -20.22 14.87 10.57
N PRO A 824 -20.11 16.21 10.74
CA PRO A 824 -20.10 17.15 9.61
C PRO A 824 -18.86 17.04 8.72
N ARG A 825 -17.77 16.43 9.21
CA ARG A 825 -16.51 16.27 8.50
C ARG A 825 -16.03 14.84 8.62
N SER A 826 -15.85 14.19 7.49
CA SER A 826 -15.13 12.95 7.24
C SER A 826 -15.23 11.87 8.33
N VAL A 827 -16.34 11.14 8.38
CA VAL A 827 -16.27 9.76 8.85
C VAL A 827 -15.28 9.05 7.92
N ASP A 828 -14.20 8.50 8.46
CA ASP A 828 -13.30 7.68 7.67
C ASP A 828 -14.14 6.57 6.99
N ARG A 829 -14.08 6.54 5.65
CA ARG A 829 -14.87 5.59 4.85
C ARG A 829 -14.54 4.14 5.21
N LYS A 830 -13.29 3.85 5.53
CA LYS A 830 -12.82 2.51 5.94
C LYS A 830 -13.40 2.11 7.28
N GLU A 831 -13.51 3.04 8.20
CA GLU A 831 -14.13 2.82 9.50
C GLU A 831 -15.64 2.66 9.44
N ALA A 832 -16.31 3.46 8.61
CA ALA A 832 -17.73 3.27 8.33
C ALA A 832 -18.00 1.90 7.69
N ALA A 833 -17.15 1.47 6.76
CA ALA A 833 -17.21 0.15 6.16
C ALA A 833 -16.96 -0.96 7.20
N LEU A 834 -16.05 -0.75 8.16
CA LEU A 834 -15.78 -1.69 9.24
C LEU A 834 -17.01 -1.87 10.15
N LEU A 835 -17.68 -0.77 10.52
CA LEU A 835 -18.92 -0.84 11.29
C LEU A 835 -19.98 -1.68 10.57
N THR A 836 -20.23 -1.39 9.29
CA THR A 836 -21.20 -2.13 8.48
C THR A 836 -20.80 -3.60 8.33
N ARG A 837 -19.52 -3.90 8.16
CA ARG A 837 -19.01 -5.29 8.08
C ARG A 837 -19.26 -6.05 9.39
N TYR A 838 -18.94 -5.48 10.55
CA TYR A 838 -19.18 -6.13 11.85
C TYR A 838 -20.66 -6.37 12.10
N LEU A 839 -21.52 -5.44 11.75
CA LEU A 839 -22.98 -5.62 11.87
C LEU A 839 -23.51 -6.64 10.87
N GLY A 840 -23.00 -6.65 9.65
CA GLY A 840 -23.32 -7.65 8.63
C GLY A 840 -22.89 -9.07 9.05
N GLU A 841 -21.71 -9.20 9.64
CA GLU A 841 -21.19 -10.47 10.19
C GLU A 841 -22.04 -10.92 11.39
N PHE A 842 -22.34 -10.02 12.33
CA PHE A 842 -23.25 -10.30 13.45
C PHE A 842 -24.59 -10.85 12.98
N ARG A 843 -25.19 -10.26 11.92
CA ARG A 843 -26.41 -10.76 11.33
C ARG A 843 -26.29 -12.17 10.76
N ARG A 844 -25.21 -12.43 10.02
CA ARG A 844 -24.99 -13.74 9.38
C ARG A 844 -24.75 -14.84 10.41
N THR A 845 -23.99 -14.55 11.45
CA THR A 845 -23.61 -15.56 12.46
C THR A 845 -24.68 -15.83 13.50
N THR A 846 -25.48 -14.82 13.85
CA THR A 846 -26.50 -14.95 14.91
C THR A 846 -27.92 -15.10 14.42
N GLY A 847 -28.20 -14.77 13.14
CA GLY A 847 -29.54 -14.63 12.60
C GLY A 847 -30.29 -13.37 13.11
N LYS A 848 -29.72 -12.62 14.07
CA LYS A 848 -30.29 -11.41 14.66
C LYS A 848 -30.15 -10.23 13.66
N ARG A 849 -30.91 -9.20 13.88
CA ARG A 849 -31.03 -8.04 12.98
C ARG A 849 -30.18 -6.88 13.41
N ALA A 850 -29.81 -6.00 12.48
CA ALA A 850 -29.03 -4.83 12.81
C ALA A 850 -29.47 -3.58 12.02
N ALA A 851 -29.33 -2.42 12.66
CA ALA A 851 -29.52 -1.12 12.05
C ALA A 851 -28.46 -0.12 12.54
N VAL A 852 -28.17 0.88 11.70
CA VAL A 852 -27.45 2.09 12.07
C VAL A 852 -28.39 3.28 11.92
N ILE A 853 -28.60 4.00 13.00
CA ILE A 853 -29.44 5.21 13.04
C ILE A 853 -28.53 6.41 13.24
N THR A 854 -28.39 7.25 12.23
CA THR A 854 -27.58 8.47 12.28
C THR A 854 -28.47 9.67 12.58
N VAL A 855 -28.21 10.35 13.68
CA VAL A 855 -28.98 11.51 14.15
C VAL A 855 -28.34 12.81 13.69
N GLY A 856 -29.14 13.79 13.29
CA GLY A 856 -28.66 15.13 12.94
C GLY A 856 -28.04 15.25 11.55
N ALA A 857 -28.38 14.36 10.63
CA ALA A 857 -27.95 14.42 9.25
C ALA A 857 -28.54 15.63 8.49
N PRO A 858 -27.88 16.15 7.45
CA PRO A 858 -28.40 17.27 6.66
C PRO A 858 -29.64 16.87 5.84
N ARG A 859 -29.76 15.57 5.51
CA ARG A 859 -30.90 15.03 4.75
C ARG A 859 -31.35 13.70 5.34
N PHE A 860 -32.62 13.39 5.21
CA PHE A 860 -33.09 12.04 5.48
C PHE A 860 -32.61 11.07 4.40
N THR A 861 -32.12 9.93 4.82
CA THR A 861 -31.80 8.79 3.93
C THR A 861 -32.18 7.49 4.63
N ALA A 862 -32.61 6.52 3.84
CA ALA A 862 -32.81 5.16 4.31
C ALA A 862 -32.34 4.19 3.23
N GLY A 863 -31.69 3.10 3.63
CA GLY A 863 -31.13 2.10 2.74
C GLY A 863 -30.59 0.90 3.49
N ARG A 864 -29.94 0.00 2.76
CA ARG A 864 -29.34 -1.22 3.29
C ARG A 864 -27.91 -1.38 2.77
N SER A 865 -27.05 -1.85 3.64
CA SER A 865 -25.71 -2.26 3.32
C SER A 865 -25.41 -3.56 4.08
N GLU A 866 -25.03 -4.62 3.39
CA GLU A 866 -24.82 -5.94 3.98
C GLU A 866 -26.04 -6.45 4.81
N GLY A 867 -27.24 -6.06 4.40
CA GLY A 867 -28.48 -6.33 5.11
C GLY A 867 -28.68 -5.55 6.41
N VAL A 868 -27.74 -4.69 6.78
CA VAL A 868 -27.88 -3.74 7.89
C VAL A 868 -28.71 -2.56 7.40
N LEU A 869 -29.75 -2.19 8.12
CA LEU A 869 -30.55 -1.00 7.83
C LEU A 869 -29.76 0.26 8.20
N GLU A 870 -29.63 1.19 7.28
CA GLU A 870 -28.97 2.48 7.51
C GLU A 870 -30.00 3.61 7.35
N VAL A 871 -30.31 4.30 8.45
CA VAL A 871 -31.25 5.41 8.46
C VAL A 871 -30.57 6.67 8.98
N SER A 872 -30.60 7.74 8.20
CA SER A 872 -30.15 9.06 8.63
C SER A 872 -31.35 9.96 8.91
N ALA A 873 -31.52 10.34 10.17
CA ALA A 873 -32.58 11.26 10.60
C ALA A 873 -32.12 12.72 10.40
N ARG A 874 -32.99 13.53 9.78
CA ARG A 874 -32.70 14.93 9.44
C ARG A 874 -32.49 15.77 10.68
N ARG A 875 -31.56 16.70 10.63
CA ARG A 875 -31.35 17.73 11.65
C ARG A 875 -32.57 18.64 11.74
N GLY A 876 -33.09 18.81 12.95
CA GLY A 876 -34.26 19.64 13.21
C GLY A 876 -35.61 18.99 12.91
N GLY A 877 -35.65 17.79 12.31
CA GLY A 877 -36.85 17.00 12.10
C GLY A 877 -37.06 15.94 13.16
N ARG A 878 -38.30 15.42 13.26
CA ARG A 878 -38.62 14.27 14.10
C ARG A 878 -38.85 13.05 13.22
N THR A 879 -38.00 12.05 13.30
CA THR A 879 -38.16 10.80 12.56
C THR A 879 -38.81 9.75 13.46
N LEU A 880 -39.94 9.19 13.03
CA LEU A 880 -40.66 8.15 13.77
C LEU A 880 -40.34 6.76 13.24
N PHE A 881 -40.07 5.84 14.13
CA PHE A 881 -39.75 4.43 13.85
C PHE A 881 -40.84 3.53 14.45
N GLY A 882 -41.25 2.52 13.71
CA GLY A 882 -41.97 1.37 14.22
C GLY A 882 -41.02 0.18 14.23
N ALA A 883 -41.01 -0.59 15.30
CA ALA A 883 -40.08 -1.68 15.47
C ALA A 883 -40.75 -2.95 15.98
N ASP A 884 -40.25 -4.09 15.49
CA ASP A 884 -40.53 -5.43 15.99
C ASP A 884 -39.27 -6.30 15.84
N ALA A 885 -38.51 -6.52 16.93
CA ALA A 885 -37.26 -7.25 16.92
C ALA A 885 -37.40 -8.70 16.38
N PHE A 886 -38.61 -9.27 16.44
CA PHE A 886 -38.89 -10.66 16.09
C PHE A 886 -39.84 -10.82 14.87
N ALA A 887 -40.13 -9.75 14.16
CA ALA A 887 -40.98 -9.80 12.95
C ALA A 887 -40.43 -10.79 11.91
N ALA A 888 -41.29 -11.50 11.19
CA ALA A 888 -40.88 -12.40 10.12
C ALA A 888 -40.25 -11.69 8.90
N GLY A 889 -40.54 -10.41 8.68
CA GLY A 889 -40.05 -9.57 7.58
C GLY A 889 -39.17 -8.41 8.04
N ASP A 890 -39.43 -7.22 7.53
CA ASP A 890 -38.74 -6.01 7.98
C ASP A 890 -39.12 -5.72 9.44
N TRP A 891 -38.09 -5.65 10.28
CA TRP A 891 -38.25 -5.43 11.72
C TRP A 891 -38.34 -3.94 12.10
N LEU A 892 -38.04 -3.08 11.16
CA LEU A 892 -38.06 -1.63 11.33
C LEU A 892 -38.80 -0.98 10.16
N SER A 893 -39.61 0.00 10.45
CA SER A 893 -40.12 0.92 9.45
C SER A 893 -39.91 2.35 9.92
N VAL A 894 -39.84 3.29 9.00
CA VAL A 894 -39.47 4.67 9.31
C VAL A 894 -40.35 5.66 8.55
N ARG A 895 -40.82 6.67 9.25
CA ARG A 895 -41.47 7.84 8.68
C ARG A 895 -40.61 9.06 8.93
N PRO A 896 -40.07 9.71 7.88
CA PRO A 896 -39.36 10.97 8.02
C PRO A 896 -40.31 12.06 8.52
N GLY A 897 -39.84 12.93 9.39
CA GLY A 897 -40.56 14.09 9.90
C GLY A 897 -39.95 15.39 9.48
#